data_bf96dded51b8b34a6e41f0d1281aa022
#
_entry.id   bf96dded51b8b34a6e41f0d1281aa022
#
_cell.length_a   1.000
_cell.length_b   1.000
_cell.length_c   1.000
_cell.angle_alpha   90.00
_cell.angle_beta   90.00
_cell.angle_gamma   90.00
#
_symmetry.space_group_name_H-M   'P 1'
#
loop_
_entity.id
_entity.type
_entity.pdbx_description
1 polymer ?
#
loop_
_entity_poly.entity_id
_entity_poly.type
_entity_poly.pdbx_seq_one_letter_code
_entity_poly.pdbx_strand_id
1 'polypeptide(L)'
;MRLTVFIFLLLVTLSSVGQKKTALVSGKVVDENENAIAGATVTILGKQNGILTSDSGSFRITVPADKAFALVFSHADFRDVQKNFYLSEGEEEQVTVRLLRNSKTLETVVISDDKERKETGLIIINPKSAVTLPGATGGVEGLIKTLVGSNNELTSQYSVRGGNYDENLIYINDFEIYRPYLVRNGQQEGLSFINPELVKNINFYNGGFQAKYGDKISSVLDIQYKKPVTFGGSVYISPLEQGLHFEGGSKNKKLSWLFGVRNKTYKNLLSSQETKGNYVPSASDLQAYLNYKISEKLQLEVLGIISGSRFTLIPESAQKSTAVFSPLFTANLGLDIFFDGQEKDNYNNSLIGVSLVHSVNKKVKLKWMVSRYGDIENENFDITGAYLFGERSFDKTKPDFGQITNPLGAGVYQNYARNALDVQVYNFSHKGTYELGKHFLQWGAGIDHTIINDHLNEWEFQDSAGYSLPFNPNQINLSNVLKSNAHLTVDKYNGYLQDNIRLSTSLNRLTLQTGVRFNYNSLNKEFIVSPRAQISYKPDWKKDVVFKASVGIYDQPPFYREMRRYNGTINTALKSQKSIQYVAGIDYNLSYAERPMRITTEVYYKSLWDVDPYDIDNLQIQYFGENDAKAYSAGIETRLFTELVKDAESWFSIGISQTKENIDNDFYYTYKNAEGEIISAKTTDQVVVDSVKTNVGWVRRPTDRLITMGLFLQDYLSTNKNFKVHLNMIYGSNMSYNIPNAVRYRNALIIEPYIRVDVGFSALLLSEKSLRRSHSPFKSFENIWASLEVFNLIDRANVISYQLIKDFNNDIFTIPNRLTPRMLNFKLLARF
;
A
#
# COMPACT_ATOMS: atom_id res chain seq x y z
N MET A 1 24.46 -22.30 -35.16
CA MET A 1 24.35 -20.82 -34.94
C MET A 1 23.74 -20.42 -33.58
N ARG A 2 22.91 -21.24 -32.94
CA ARG A 2 22.36 -20.91 -31.58
C ARG A 2 23.31 -21.26 -30.42
N LEU A 3 24.20 -22.20 -30.57
CA LEU A 3 25.16 -22.60 -29.52
C LEU A 3 26.40 -21.67 -29.48
N THR A 4 26.79 -21.09 -30.61
CA THR A 4 27.93 -20.15 -30.73
C THR A 4 27.62 -18.76 -30.13
N VAL A 5 26.37 -18.31 -30.17
CA VAL A 5 25.95 -17.05 -29.52
C VAL A 5 25.90 -17.21 -27.99
N PHE A 6 25.56 -18.39 -27.51
CA PHE A 6 25.54 -18.68 -26.07
C PHE A 6 26.94 -18.79 -25.46
N ILE A 7 27.89 -19.31 -26.21
CA ILE A 7 29.30 -19.39 -25.80
C ILE A 7 30.00 -18.03 -25.91
N PHE A 8 29.61 -17.17 -26.83
CA PHE A 8 30.16 -15.82 -26.95
C PHE A 8 29.64 -14.91 -25.82
N LEU A 9 28.38 -15.06 -25.34
CA LEU A 9 27.84 -14.42 -24.16
C LEU A 9 28.50 -14.91 -22.85
N LEU A 10 29.01 -16.15 -22.82
CA LEU A 10 29.71 -16.73 -21.65
C LEU A 10 31.17 -16.29 -21.56
N LEU A 11 31.80 -15.86 -22.63
CA LEU A 11 33.22 -15.48 -22.68
C LEU A 11 33.50 -13.97 -22.42
N VAL A 12 32.44 -13.12 -22.40
CA VAL A 12 32.56 -11.69 -22.07
C VAL A 12 32.54 -11.45 -20.55
N THR A 13 32.32 -12.47 -19.73
CA THR A 13 32.13 -12.35 -18.29
C THR A 13 33.39 -12.43 -17.43
N LEU A 14 34.60 -12.45 -18.04
CA LEU A 14 35.86 -12.58 -17.30
C LEU A 14 36.60 -11.24 -17.21
N SER A 15 36.18 -10.38 -16.34
CA SER A 15 36.92 -9.41 -15.54
C SER A 15 36.17 -8.09 -15.27
N SER A 16 35.37 -8.09 -14.22
CA SER A 16 35.12 -6.83 -13.50
C SER A 16 35.06 -7.13 -12.01
N VAL A 17 36.09 -6.77 -11.29
CA VAL A 17 36.06 -6.67 -9.83
C VAL A 17 35.11 -5.52 -9.50
N GLY A 18 33.85 -5.83 -9.15
CA GLY A 18 32.87 -4.83 -8.75
C GLY A 18 33.35 -4.09 -7.50
N GLN A 19 33.38 -2.76 -7.56
CA GLN A 19 33.58 -1.95 -6.36
C GLN A 19 32.39 -2.18 -5.43
N LYS A 20 32.69 -2.48 -4.17
CA LYS A 20 31.65 -2.54 -3.13
C LYS A 20 31.14 -1.12 -2.94
N LYS A 21 29.84 -0.92 -3.06
CA LYS A 21 29.21 0.32 -2.66
C LYS A 21 29.45 0.52 -1.17
N THR A 22 29.98 1.69 -0.83
CA THR A 22 30.35 1.99 0.54
C THR A 22 29.81 3.35 0.95
N ALA A 23 29.47 3.46 2.20
CA ALA A 23 29.17 4.68 2.92
C ALA A 23 30.17 4.83 4.08
N LEU A 24 30.13 5.93 4.75
CA LEU A 24 31.03 6.24 5.83
C LEU A 24 30.22 6.54 7.10
N VAL A 25 30.58 5.90 8.21
CA VAL A 25 30.11 6.33 9.53
C VAL A 25 31.31 6.88 10.31
N SER A 26 31.18 8.11 10.74
CA SER A 26 32.16 8.79 11.56
C SER A 26 31.53 9.27 12.86
N GLY A 27 32.33 9.52 13.88
CA GLY A 27 31.76 10.05 15.11
C GLY A 27 32.69 9.90 16.32
N LYS A 28 32.07 9.98 17.50
CA LYS A 28 32.76 9.82 18.77
C LYS A 28 32.10 8.78 19.65
N VAL A 29 32.92 8.03 20.38
CA VAL A 29 32.50 7.15 21.46
C VAL A 29 32.82 7.83 22.76
N VAL A 30 31.83 8.02 23.62
CA VAL A 30 31.95 8.76 24.88
C VAL A 30 31.36 7.95 26.05
N ASP A 31 31.77 8.27 27.27
CA ASP A 31 31.15 7.71 28.49
C ASP A 31 29.87 8.48 28.91
N GLU A 32 29.32 8.15 30.06
CA GLU A 32 28.13 8.76 30.66
C GLU A 32 28.31 10.27 30.93
N ASN A 33 29.55 10.73 31.15
CA ASN A 33 29.92 12.09 31.47
C ASN A 33 30.42 12.89 30.25
N GLU A 34 30.22 12.34 29.04
CA GLU A 34 30.68 12.88 27.75
C GLU A 34 32.23 12.88 27.58
N ASN A 35 32.97 12.15 28.42
CA ASN A 35 34.41 11.99 28.23
C ASN A 35 34.68 10.99 27.08
N ALA A 36 35.70 11.27 26.31
CA ALA A 36 36.08 10.39 25.19
C ALA A 36 36.56 9.02 25.67
N ILE A 37 36.12 7.94 25.02
CA ILE A 37 36.59 6.57 25.26
C ILE A 37 37.59 6.22 24.15
N ALA A 38 38.85 6.14 24.51
CA ALA A 38 39.91 5.65 23.63
C ALA A 38 39.91 4.12 23.60
N GLY A 39 40.29 3.53 22.46
CA GLY A 39 40.45 2.06 22.36
C GLY A 39 39.12 1.26 22.32
N ALA A 40 37.98 1.90 22.21
CA ALA A 40 36.75 1.19 21.98
C ALA A 40 36.74 0.57 20.56
N THR A 41 36.32 -0.68 20.47
CA THR A 41 36.24 -1.40 19.20
C THR A 41 34.89 -1.08 18.50
N VAL A 42 34.96 -0.64 17.25
CA VAL A 42 33.80 -0.40 16.40
C VAL A 42 33.79 -1.44 15.31
N THR A 43 32.82 -2.33 15.33
CA THR A 43 32.76 -3.50 14.42
C THR A 43 31.41 -3.54 13.71
N ILE A 44 31.38 -3.90 12.44
CA ILE A 44 30.14 -4.22 11.74
C ILE A 44 29.66 -5.58 12.25
N LEU A 45 28.41 -5.65 12.68
CA LEU A 45 27.82 -6.90 13.19
C LEU A 45 27.97 -8.04 12.16
N GLY A 46 28.54 -9.17 12.63
CA GLY A 46 28.85 -10.32 11.76
C GLY A 46 30.18 -10.24 11.01
N LYS A 47 31.01 -9.22 11.23
CA LYS A 47 32.42 -9.18 10.75
C LYS A 47 33.37 -9.31 11.91
N GLN A 48 34.52 -9.96 11.67
CA GLN A 48 35.55 -10.15 12.72
C GLN A 48 36.51 -8.94 12.85
N ASN A 49 36.61 -8.11 11.81
CA ASN A 49 37.55 -6.99 11.80
C ASN A 49 36.82 -5.69 12.18
N GLY A 50 37.21 -5.07 13.27
CA GLY A 50 36.76 -3.76 13.71
C GLY A 50 37.90 -2.73 13.65
N ILE A 51 37.55 -1.46 13.91
CA ILE A 51 38.52 -0.36 14.12
C ILE A 51 38.47 0.04 15.59
N LEU A 52 39.56 0.64 16.07
CA LEU A 52 39.65 1.21 17.43
C LEU A 52 39.38 2.71 17.37
N THR A 53 38.74 3.25 18.41
CA THR A 53 38.61 4.71 18.59
C THR A 53 39.97 5.33 18.98
N SER A 54 40.23 6.53 18.51
CA SER A 54 41.38 7.32 18.84
C SER A 54 41.36 7.80 20.31
N ASP A 55 42.44 8.44 20.77
CA ASP A 55 42.53 9.06 22.12
C ASP A 55 41.42 10.10 22.37
N SER A 56 40.92 10.74 21.32
CA SER A 56 39.79 11.66 21.40
C SER A 56 38.42 10.96 21.30
N GLY A 57 38.39 9.62 21.35
CA GLY A 57 37.18 8.81 21.17
C GLY A 57 36.63 8.78 19.73
N SER A 58 37.35 9.38 18.79
CA SER A 58 36.86 9.50 17.40
C SER A 58 37.05 8.20 16.63
N PHE A 59 36.12 7.89 15.74
CA PHE A 59 36.20 6.76 14.83
C PHE A 59 35.70 7.13 13.43
N ARG A 60 36.17 6.39 12.44
CA ARG A 60 35.73 6.52 11.05
C ARG A 60 35.76 5.15 10.39
N ILE A 61 34.64 4.60 10.08
CA ILE A 61 34.50 3.24 9.53
C ILE A 61 33.76 3.25 8.19
N THR A 62 34.37 2.61 7.19
CA THR A 62 33.71 2.38 5.91
C THR A 62 32.76 1.19 6.03
N VAL A 63 31.52 1.41 5.66
CA VAL A 63 30.40 0.48 5.83
C VAL A 63 29.75 0.16 4.49
N PRO A 64 29.02 -0.96 4.39
CA PRO A 64 28.23 -1.24 3.20
C PRO A 64 27.16 -0.17 3.02
N ALA A 65 27.04 0.36 1.82
CA ALA A 65 25.94 1.25 1.45
C ALA A 65 24.75 0.42 0.91
N ASP A 66 23.60 1.05 0.91
CA ASP A 66 22.37 0.54 0.30
C ASP A 66 21.82 -0.74 0.94
N LYS A 67 22.14 -0.97 2.19
CA LYS A 67 21.58 -2.05 3.00
C LYS A 67 21.60 -1.72 4.49
N ALA A 68 20.70 -2.33 5.23
CA ALA A 68 20.73 -2.26 6.68
C ALA A 68 21.96 -2.98 7.24
N PHE A 69 22.68 -2.37 8.15
CA PHE A 69 23.77 -2.95 8.89
C PHE A 69 23.77 -2.40 10.31
N ALA A 70 24.47 -3.10 11.21
CA ALA A 70 24.66 -2.63 12.57
C ALA A 70 26.14 -2.46 12.87
N LEU A 71 26.48 -1.39 13.59
CA LEU A 71 27.77 -1.24 14.25
C LEU A 71 27.64 -1.65 15.71
N VAL A 72 28.57 -2.46 16.16
CA VAL A 72 28.74 -2.84 17.55
C VAL A 72 29.94 -2.07 18.11
N PHE A 73 29.71 -1.33 19.19
CA PHE A 73 30.69 -0.56 19.92
C PHE A 73 30.96 -1.30 21.23
N SER A 74 32.19 -1.78 21.42
CA SER A 74 32.59 -2.58 22.60
C SER A 74 33.87 -2.06 23.25
N HIS A 75 33.95 -2.15 24.58
CA HIS A 75 35.12 -1.84 25.36
C HIS A 75 35.14 -2.62 26.66
N ALA A 76 36.31 -3.05 27.14
CA ALA A 76 36.43 -3.95 28.30
C ALA A 76 35.70 -3.46 29.57
N ASP A 77 35.67 -2.15 29.80
CA ASP A 77 35.11 -1.53 31.01
C ASP A 77 33.64 -1.07 30.81
N PHE A 78 33.11 -1.21 29.59
CA PHE A 78 31.80 -0.68 29.21
C PHE A 78 30.94 -1.77 28.60
N ARG A 79 29.63 -1.54 28.58
CA ARG A 79 28.67 -2.43 27.91
C ARG A 79 28.67 -2.18 26.41
N ASP A 80 28.54 -3.25 25.67
CA ASP A 80 28.41 -3.19 24.22
C ASP A 80 27.14 -2.44 23.83
N VAL A 81 27.27 -1.54 22.88
CA VAL A 81 26.15 -0.82 22.26
C VAL A 81 26.09 -1.18 20.79
N GLN A 82 24.93 -1.60 20.34
CA GLN A 82 24.64 -1.84 18.93
C GLN A 82 23.84 -0.67 18.36
N LYS A 83 24.23 -0.17 17.19
CA LYS A 83 23.52 0.87 16.47
C LYS A 83 23.28 0.43 15.03
N ASN A 84 22.03 0.49 14.59
CA ASN A 84 21.63 0.08 13.24
C ASN A 84 21.60 1.30 12.31
N PHE A 85 22.06 1.07 11.07
CA PHE A 85 22.19 2.11 10.05
C PHE A 85 21.63 1.59 8.73
N TYR A 86 21.18 2.54 7.95
CA TYR A 86 20.91 2.37 6.55
C TYR A 86 21.42 3.61 5.83
N LEU A 87 22.50 3.49 5.06
CA LEU A 87 23.18 4.59 4.39
C LEU A 87 23.21 4.35 2.88
N SER A 88 23.03 5.42 2.13
CA SER A 88 23.18 5.44 0.68
C SER A 88 24.67 5.43 0.29
N GLU A 89 24.98 5.07 -0.95
CA GLU A 89 26.34 5.11 -1.46
C GLU A 89 26.93 6.52 -1.37
N GLY A 90 28.12 6.63 -0.78
CA GLY A 90 28.79 7.90 -0.55
C GLY A 90 28.22 8.74 0.59
N GLU A 91 27.17 8.29 1.27
CA GLU A 91 26.62 9.00 2.43
C GLU A 91 27.61 8.92 3.60
N GLU A 92 27.79 10.05 4.29
CA GLU A 92 28.55 10.13 5.52
C GLU A 92 27.60 10.49 6.67
N GLU A 93 27.48 9.60 7.65
CA GLU A 93 26.70 9.84 8.87
C GLU A 93 27.63 10.06 10.06
N GLN A 94 27.38 11.15 10.79
CA GLN A 94 28.12 11.45 12.00
C GLN A 94 27.29 11.12 13.24
N VAL A 95 27.84 10.24 14.11
CA VAL A 95 27.13 9.78 15.30
C VAL A 95 27.99 9.94 16.56
N THR A 96 27.36 10.29 17.66
CA THR A 96 27.92 10.16 18.99
C THR A 96 27.35 8.94 19.68
N VAL A 97 28.20 8.01 20.08
CA VAL A 97 27.81 6.77 20.74
C VAL A 97 28.27 6.82 22.18
N ARG A 98 27.34 6.62 23.09
CA ARG A 98 27.62 6.65 24.53
C ARG A 98 27.66 5.23 25.06
N LEU A 99 28.80 4.81 25.62
CA LEU A 99 28.94 3.53 26.31
C LEU A 99 28.77 3.73 27.83
N LEU A 100 28.12 2.76 28.46
CA LEU A 100 27.86 2.75 29.88
C LEU A 100 28.88 1.85 30.60
N ARG A 101 29.47 2.31 31.72
CA ARG A 101 30.38 1.46 32.50
C ARG A 101 29.68 0.24 33.08
N ASN A 102 30.40 -0.84 33.26
CA ASN A 102 29.94 -2.12 33.81
C ASN A 102 29.55 -2.08 35.33
N SER A 103 29.38 -0.89 35.92
CA SER A 103 29.03 -0.73 37.35
C SER A 103 27.53 -0.50 37.56
N LYS A 104 27.02 -1.01 38.69
CA LYS A 104 25.63 -1.10 39.16
C LYS A 104 24.91 0.25 39.38
N THR A 105 25.00 1.25 38.53
CA THR A 105 24.32 2.53 38.72
C THR A 105 23.58 3.02 37.47
N LEU A 106 22.42 3.55 37.72
CA LEU A 106 21.35 4.10 36.83
C LEU A 106 21.78 4.52 35.41
N GLU A 107 21.15 3.92 34.43
CA GLU A 107 21.46 4.04 33.00
C GLU A 107 20.86 5.31 32.40
N THR A 108 21.67 6.05 31.67
CA THR A 108 21.23 7.14 30.77
C THR A 108 20.82 6.54 29.42
N VAL A 109 19.69 6.98 28.92
CA VAL A 109 19.02 6.42 27.75
C VAL A 109 19.75 6.74 26.45
N VAL A 110 20.20 5.72 25.75
CA VAL A 110 20.60 5.80 24.34
C VAL A 110 19.43 5.39 23.47
N ILE A 111 18.94 6.30 22.58
CA ILE A 111 17.97 5.95 21.57
C ILE A 111 18.69 5.05 20.56
N SER A 112 18.47 3.73 20.66
CA SER A 112 19.03 2.79 19.68
C SER A 112 18.09 2.68 18.47
N ASP A 113 18.67 2.55 17.27
CA ASP A 113 17.93 2.35 16.02
C ASP A 113 17.25 0.98 15.91
N ASP A 114 17.19 0.23 17.00
CA ASP A 114 16.49 -1.06 17.12
C ASP A 114 14.95 -0.89 17.23
N LYS A 115 14.43 0.13 16.53
CA LYS A 115 13.04 0.54 16.59
C LYS A 115 12.10 -0.53 16.06
N GLU A 116 12.44 -1.15 14.93
CA GLU A 116 11.61 -2.17 14.28
C GLU A 116 11.38 -3.38 15.19
N ARG A 117 12.39 -3.76 15.97
CA ARG A 117 12.31 -4.89 16.89
C ARG A 117 11.56 -4.58 18.19
N LYS A 118 11.36 -3.30 18.52
CA LYS A 118 10.71 -2.85 19.76
C LYS A 118 9.27 -2.46 19.56
N GLU A 119 8.88 -2.11 18.34
CA GLU A 119 7.52 -1.70 18.04
C GLU A 119 6.75 -2.86 17.37
N THR A 120 5.53 -3.12 17.84
CA THR A 120 4.63 -4.10 17.22
C THR A 120 4.18 -3.64 15.86
N GLY A 121 4.07 -4.57 14.91
CA GLY A 121 3.58 -4.28 13.57
C GLY A 121 4.50 -3.42 12.69
N LEU A 122 5.62 -2.92 13.21
CA LEU A 122 6.54 -2.10 12.41
C LEU A 122 7.39 -2.97 11.48
N ILE A 123 7.43 -2.57 10.20
CA ILE A 123 8.29 -3.10 9.16
C ILE A 123 9.03 -1.91 8.53
N ILE A 124 10.35 -1.92 8.57
CA ILE A 124 11.18 -0.92 7.89
C ILE A 124 11.49 -1.44 6.50
N ILE A 125 11.08 -0.69 5.47
CA ILE A 125 11.21 -1.06 4.07
C ILE A 125 12.35 -0.25 3.44
N ASN A 126 13.21 -0.94 2.69
CA ASN A 126 14.26 -0.31 1.90
C ASN A 126 13.66 0.38 0.66
N PRO A 127 13.75 1.72 0.52
CA PRO A 127 13.19 2.42 -0.64
C PRO A 127 13.77 1.96 -1.98
N LYS A 128 15.02 1.50 -2.01
CA LYS A 128 15.67 1.04 -3.24
C LYS A 128 15.08 -0.26 -3.78
N SER A 129 14.56 -1.11 -2.91
CA SER A 129 13.82 -2.31 -3.34
C SER A 129 12.56 -1.93 -4.12
N ALA A 130 11.95 -0.77 -3.83
CA ALA A 130 10.80 -0.27 -4.57
C ALA A 130 11.12 0.15 -6.02
N VAL A 131 12.34 0.63 -6.28
CA VAL A 131 12.80 1.02 -7.62
C VAL A 131 13.05 -0.19 -8.51
N THR A 132 13.47 -1.30 -7.89
CA THR A 132 13.88 -2.54 -8.59
C THR A 132 12.80 -3.63 -8.58
N LEU A 133 11.67 -3.39 -7.94
CA LEU A 133 10.56 -4.35 -7.91
C LEU A 133 9.98 -4.53 -9.32
N PRO A 134 10.04 -5.74 -9.91
CA PRO A 134 9.33 -6.01 -11.15
C PRO A 134 7.83 -6.08 -10.88
N GLY A 135 7.03 -5.52 -11.75
CA GLY A 135 5.57 -5.56 -11.66
C GLY A 135 4.88 -4.34 -12.22
N ALA A 136 3.63 -4.51 -12.65
CA ALA A 136 2.83 -3.44 -13.22
C ALA A 136 2.60 -2.29 -12.21
N THR A 137 2.43 -2.63 -10.94
CA THR A 137 2.17 -1.65 -9.88
C THR A 137 3.41 -1.11 -9.20
N GLY A 138 4.61 -1.51 -9.51
CA GLY A 138 5.90 -1.04 -8.95
C GLY A 138 5.83 -0.01 -7.81
N GLY A 139 6.95 0.39 -7.26
CA GLY A 139 6.98 1.42 -6.21
C GLY A 139 6.78 0.86 -4.79
N VAL A 140 6.56 1.77 -3.84
CA VAL A 140 6.49 1.45 -2.41
C VAL A 140 5.27 0.59 -2.08
N GLU A 141 4.11 0.94 -2.63
CA GLU A 141 2.87 0.20 -2.41
C GLU A 141 2.93 -1.20 -3.01
N GLY A 142 3.63 -1.38 -4.14
CA GLY A 142 3.93 -2.70 -4.70
C GLY A 142 4.71 -3.58 -3.72
N LEU A 143 5.73 -3.04 -3.05
CA LEU A 143 6.46 -3.76 -2.00
C LEU A 143 5.57 -4.12 -0.80
N ILE A 144 4.74 -3.18 -0.34
CA ILE A 144 3.80 -3.43 0.77
C ILE A 144 2.88 -4.60 0.43
N LYS A 145 2.38 -4.67 -0.81
CA LYS A 145 1.54 -5.78 -1.27
C LYS A 145 2.23 -7.15 -1.13
N THR A 146 3.52 -7.23 -1.37
CA THR A 146 4.28 -8.48 -1.16
C THR A 146 4.44 -8.83 0.32
N LEU A 147 4.45 -7.84 1.21
CA LEU A 147 4.57 -8.06 2.65
C LEU A 147 3.27 -8.48 3.30
N VAL A 148 2.14 -7.97 2.81
CA VAL A 148 0.80 -8.23 3.38
C VAL A 148 -0.05 -9.19 2.53
N GLY A 149 0.46 -9.64 1.38
CA GLY A 149 -0.26 -10.53 0.47
C GLY A 149 -1.49 -9.88 -0.18
N SER A 150 -1.54 -8.56 -0.29
CA SER A 150 -2.63 -7.85 -0.96
C SER A 150 -2.51 -8.00 -2.47
N ASN A 151 -3.58 -8.34 -3.13
CA ASN A 151 -3.59 -8.74 -4.55
C ASN A 151 -4.26 -7.75 -5.51
N ASN A 152 -4.54 -6.54 -5.08
CA ASN A 152 -5.05 -5.54 -6.01
C ASN A 152 -3.92 -5.07 -6.94
N GLU A 153 -3.87 -5.59 -8.16
CA GLU A 153 -2.87 -5.21 -9.17
C GLU A 153 -3.18 -3.90 -9.86
N LEU A 154 -4.44 -3.49 -9.87
CA LEU A 154 -4.93 -2.40 -10.70
C LEU A 154 -4.69 -1.02 -10.09
N THR A 155 -4.47 -0.96 -8.78
CA THR A 155 -4.29 0.30 -8.07
C THR A 155 -3.10 0.24 -7.12
N SER A 156 -2.65 1.39 -6.63
CA SER A 156 -1.71 1.46 -5.51
C SER A 156 -2.30 1.04 -4.16
N GLN A 157 -3.60 0.76 -4.12
CA GLN A 157 -4.33 0.39 -2.90
C GLN A 157 -3.89 -0.97 -2.37
N TYR A 158 -3.86 -1.10 -1.06
CA TYR A 158 -3.54 -2.34 -0.37
C TYR A 158 -4.45 -2.53 0.85
N SER A 159 -4.75 -3.77 1.15
CA SER A 159 -5.56 -4.20 2.30
C SER A 159 -4.67 -4.79 3.38
N VAL A 160 -4.91 -4.44 4.64
CA VAL A 160 -4.10 -4.88 5.77
C VAL A 160 -4.98 -5.48 6.85
N ARG A 161 -4.72 -6.75 7.21
CA ARG A 161 -5.42 -7.45 8.29
C ARG A 161 -6.94 -7.33 8.17
N GLY A 162 -7.46 -7.61 6.98
CA GLY A 162 -8.88 -7.56 6.68
C GLY A 162 -9.51 -6.17 6.64
N GLY A 163 -8.71 -5.11 6.72
CA GLY A 163 -9.19 -3.75 6.55
C GLY A 163 -9.39 -3.38 5.09
N ASN A 164 -10.23 -2.38 4.83
CA ASN A 164 -10.43 -1.82 3.52
C ASN A 164 -9.26 -0.88 3.14
N TYR A 165 -9.21 -0.46 1.89
CA TYR A 165 -8.13 0.38 1.34
C TYR A 165 -8.06 1.76 1.99
N ASP A 166 -9.18 2.33 2.36
CA ASP A 166 -9.32 3.63 3.01
C ASP A 166 -9.00 3.62 4.52
N GLU A 167 -8.82 2.44 5.11
CA GLU A 167 -8.41 2.27 6.51
C GLU A 167 -6.88 2.46 6.73
N ASN A 168 -6.14 2.90 5.70
CA ASN A 168 -4.70 3.08 5.74
C ASN A 168 -4.32 4.57 5.82
N LEU A 169 -3.38 4.90 6.70
CA LEU A 169 -2.87 6.24 6.91
C LEU A 169 -1.52 6.40 6.21
N ILE A 170 -1.33 7.53 5.52
CA ILE A 170 -0.04 7.83 4.87
C ILE A 170 0.46 9.19 5.33
N TYR A 171 1.71 9.24 5.78
CA TYR A 171 2.45 10.46 6.08
C TYR A 171 3.68 10.59 5.17
N ILE A 172 3.94 11.81 4.71
CA ILE A 172 5.21 12.20 4.08
C ILE A 172 5.80 13.35 4.89
N ASN A 173 6.94 13.13 5.53
CA ASN A 173 7.61 14.10 6.41
C ASN A 173 6.68 14.68 7.50
N ASP A 174 5.82 13.82 8.08
CA ASP A 174 4.77 14.16 9.06
C ASP A 174 3.51 14.84 8.48
N PHE A 175 3.47 15.22 7.20
CA PHE A 175 2.25 15.72 6.56
C PHE A 175 1.36 14.56 6.15
N GLU A 176 0.10 14.62 6.54
CA GLU A 176 -0.90 13.62 6.19
C GLU A 176 -1.34 13.77 4.74
N ILE A 177 -1.52 12.64 4.08
CA ILE A 177 -2.09 12.54 2.75
C ILE A 177 -3.51 12.01 2.89
N TYR A 178 -4.50 12.89 2.72
CA TYR A 178 -5.90 12.56 3.00
C TYR A 178 -6.53 11.63 1.96
N ARG A 179 -6.08 11.72 0.71
CA ARG A 179 -6.57 10.86 -0.37
C ARG A 179 -5.42 10.45 -1.28
N PRO A 180 -4.60 9.49 -0.86
CA PRO A 180 -3.46 9.05 -1.64
C PRO A 180 -3.87 8.27 -2.89
N TYR A 181 -5.14 7.87 -3.00
CA TYR A 181 -5.68 7.05 -4.07
C TYR A 181 -6.46 7.94 -5.02
N LEU A 182 -5.87 8.17 -6.17
CA LEU A 182 -6.35 9.08 -7.19
C LEU A 182 -7.56 8.55 -7.95
N VAL A 183 -8.09 7.34 -7.58
CA VAL A 183 -8.96 6.64 -8.47
C VAL A 183 -10.11 5.98 -7.73
N ARG A 184 -11.33 6.31 -8.15
CA ARG A 184 -12.57 5.69 -7.71
C ARG A 184 -12.77 4.30 -8.30
N ASN A 185 -12.33 4.10 -9.53
CA ASN A 185 -12.56 2.88 -10.28
C ASN A 185 -11.40 1.90 -10.12
N GLY A 186 -11.66 0.71 -9.60
CA GLY A 186 -10.64 -0.32 -9.38
C GLY A 186 -9.97 -0.88 -10.64
N GLN A 187 -10.36 -0.42 -11.83
CA GLN A 187 -9.72 -0.78 -13.09
C GLN A 187 -8.49 0.08 -13.42
N GLN A 188 -8.10 1.00 -12.57
CA GLN A 188 -6.98 1.87 -12.83
C GLN A 188 -5.70 1.32 -12.22
N GLU A 189 -4.77 0.93 -13.05
CA GLU A 189 -3.52 0.35 -12.60
C GLU A 189 -2.63 1.33 -11.85
N GLY A 190 -2.22 0.86 -10.74
CA GLY A 190 -1.20 1.18 -9.79
C GLY A 190 -0.35 2.42 -9.98
N LEU A 191 -0.90 3.57 -9.66
CA LEU A 191 -0.11 4.78 -9.52
C LEU A 191 0.36 4.88 -8.07
N SER A 192 1.60 4.45 -7.84
CA SER A 192 2.26 4.75 -6.57
C SER A 192 2.31 6.26 -6.37
N PHE A 193 1.66 6.77 -5.34
CA PHE A 193 1.73 8.19 -4.97
C PHE A 193 3.15 8.60 -4.56
N ILE A 194 3.91 7.65 -4.03
CA ILE A 194 5.23 7.88 -3.48
C ILE A 194 6.28 7.72 -4.57
N ASN A 195 7.11 8.75 -4.75
CA ASN A 195 8.29 8.64 -5.61
C ASN A 195 9.46 8.02 -4.83
N PRO A 196 9.82 6.73 -5.07
CA PRO A 196 10.83 6.04 -4.28
C PRO A 196 12.24 6.63 -4.41
N GLU A 197 12.52 7.38 -5.49
CA GLU A 197 13.82 8.05 -5.65
C GLU A 197 14.03 9.20 -4.65
N LEU A 198 12.96 9.78 -4.10
CA LEU A 198 13.02 10.86 -3.11
C LEU A 198 13.09 10.33 -1.67
N VAL A 199 12.81 9.07 -1.44
CA VAL A 199 12.58 8.50 -0.11
C VAL A 199 13.87 8.07 0.56
N LYS A 200 14.03 8.43 1.83
CA LYS A 200 15.10 7.96 2.73
C LYS A 200 14.65 6.72 3.53
N ASN A 201 13.51 6.81 4.20
CA ASN A 201 12.99 5.76 5.09
C ASN A 201 11.51 5.53 4.84
N ILE A 202 11.10 4.29 4.95
CA ILE A 202 9.71 3.86 4.90
C ILE A 202 9.45 3.02 6.16
N ASN A 203 8.60 3.53 7.04
CA ASN A 203 8.12 2.80 8.21
C ASN A 203 6.67 2.39 7.93
N PHE A 204 6.44 1.11 7.81
CA PHE A 204 5.12 0.56 7.59
C PHE A 204 4.64 -0.17 8.84
N TYR A 205 3.48 0.22 9.38
CA TYR A 205 2.83 -0.43 10.51
C TYR A 205 1.59 -1.17 10.03
N ASN A 206 1.55 -2.48 10.21
CA ASN A 206 0.41 -3.31 9.84
C ASN A 206 -0.57 -3.55 11.01
N GLY A 207 -0.69 -2.60 11.92
CA GLY A 207 -1.50 -2.61 13.13
C GLY A 207 -0.66 -2.37 14.38
N GLY A 208 -1.28 -2.22 15.54
CA GLY A 208 -0.59 -2.00 16.80
C GLY A 208 0.20 -0.68 16.88
N PHE A 209 -0.06 0.30 16.02
CA PHE A 209 0.71 1.54 15.93
C PHE A 209 0.44 2.51 17.09
N GLN A 210 1.41 3.39 17.31
CA GLN A 210 1.50 4.30 18.44
C GLN A 210 0.40 5.38 18.44
N ALA A 211 0.14 6.02 19.61
CA ALA A 211 -0.87 7.08 19.77
C ALA A 211 -0.60 8.35 18.93
N LYS A 212 0.66 8.59 18.55
CA LYS A 212 1.00 9.71 17.65
C LYS A 212 0.41 9.59 16.25
N TYR A 213 0.02 8.39 15.82
CA TYR A 213 -0.68 8.12 14.58
C TYR A 213 -2.17 7.94 14.87
N GLY A 214 -3.05 8.51 14.05
CA GLY A 214 -4.48 8.45 14.31
C GLY A 214 -5.33 8.43 13.06
N ASP A 215 -6.65 8.41 13.28
CA ASP A 215 -7.68 8.63 12.29
C ASP A 215 -7.82 7.52 11.24
N LYS A 216 -7.18 6.35 11.47
CA LYS A 216 -7.28 5.13 10.68
C LYS A 216 -7.16 3.89 11.57
N ILE A 217 -7.75 2.77 11.09
CA ILE A 217 -7.92 1.56 11.92
C ILE A 217 -7.16 0.33 11.41
N SER A 218 -6.42 0.41 10.29
CA SER A 218 -5.71 -0.76 9.77
C SER A 218 -4.20 -0.62 9.70
N SER A 219 -3.67 0.38 9.02
CA SER A 219 -2.22 0.54 8.88
C SER A 219 -1.75 1.98 8.84
N VAL A 220 -0.44 2.16 9.00
CA VAL A 220 0.24 3.45 8.84
C VAL A 220 1.46 3.28 7.96
N LEU A 221 1.61 4.16 6.99
CA LEU A 221 2.77 4.31 6.13
C LEU A 221 3.41 5.68 6.39
N ASP A 222 4.52 5.69 7.15
CA ASP A 222 5.27 6.89 7.51
C ASP A 222 6.55 6.99 6.68
N ILE A 223 6.60 7.98 5.80
CA ILE A 223 7.63 8.17 4.80
C ILE A 223 8.45 9.40 5.12
N GLN A 224 9.75 9.26 5.04
CA GLN A 224 10.68 10.37 5.19
C GLN A 224 11.50 10.54 3.92
N TYR A 225 11.53 11.77 3.39
CA TYR A 225 12.34 12.12 2.23
C TYR A 225 13.79 12.33 2.63
N LYS A 226 14.70 12.17 1.66
CA LYS A 226 16.12 12.40 1.79
C LYS A 226 16.41 13.88 2.13
N LYS A 227 17.58 14.13 2.74
CA LYS A 227 18.16 15.47 2.92
C LYS A 227 19.57 15.45 2.33
N PRO A 228 19.71 15.48 1.00
CA PRO A 228 20.99 15.36 0.31
C PRO A 228 21.90 16.55 0.60
N VAL A 229 23.19 16.29 0.60
CA VAL A 229 24.24 17.32 0.78
C VAL A 229 25.12 17.46 -0.46
N THR A 230 25.07 16.49 -1.36
CA THR A 230 25.77 16.45 -2.65
C THR A 230 24.77 16.54 -3.79
N PHE A 231 25.19 17.04 -4.93
CA PHE A 231 24.40 17.01 -6.15
C PHE A 231 24.36 15.58 -6.69
N GLY A 232 23.19 15.16 -7.15
CA GLY A 232 22.98 13.88 -7.77
C GLY A 232 21.59 13.81 -8.41
N GLY A 233 21.30 12.70 -9.05
CA GLY A 233 20.01 12.51 -9.67
C GLY A 233 19.88 11.18 -10.39
N SER A 234 18.68 10.95 -10.95
CA SER A 234 18.40 9.78 -11.77
C SER A 234 17.43 10.11 -12.88
N VAL A 235 17.59 9.41 -14.00
CA VAL A 235 16.66 9.42 -15.12
C VAL A 235 16.32 7.98 -15.45
N TYR A 236 15.04 7.69 -15.59
CA TYR A 236 14.63 6.37 -16.05
C TYR A 236 13.52 6.46 -17.10
N ILE A 237 13.52 5.50 -17.98
CA ILE A 237 12.55 5.39 -19.07
C ILE A 237 12.19 3.92 -19.31
N SER A 238 10.91 3.67 -19.45
CA SER A 238 10.33 2.41 -19.91
C SER A 238 9.05 2.70 -20.74
N PRO A 239 8.47 1.69 -21.42
CA PRO A 239 7.16 1.84 -22.07
C PRO A 239 6.03 2.24 -21.12
N LEU A 240 6.17 1.96 -19.83
CA LEU A 240 5.13 2.20 -18.81
C LEU A 240 5.40 3.44 -17.98
N GLU A 241 6.65 3.82 -17.78
CA GLU A 241 7.02 4.85 -16.81
C GLU A 241 8.25 5.61 -17.27
N GLN A 242 8.22 6.92 -17.09
CA GLN A 242 9.33 7.83 -17.27
C GLN A 242 9.49 8.69 -16.03
N GLY A 243 10.71 8.93 -15.60
CA GLY A 243 10.95 9.78 -14.45
C GLY A 243 12.30 10.45 -14.45
N LEU A 244 12.32 11.59 -13.79
CA LEU A 244 13.48 12.43 -13.59
C LEU A 244 13.55 12.83 -12.13
N HIS A 245 14.70 12.68 -11.53
CA HIS A 245 14.96 13.06 -10.16
C HIS A 245 16.26 13.85 -10.08
N PHE A 246 16.23 14.95 -9.34
CA PHE A 246 17.40 15.75 -8.99
C PHE A 246 17.45 15.95 -7.49
N GLU A 247 18.63 15.94 -6.93
CA GLU A 247 18.89 16.22 -5.52
C GLU A 247 20.16 17.01 -5.32
N GLY A 248 20.23 17.80 -4.24
CA GLY A 248 21.43 18.56 -3.97
C GLY A 248 21.42 19.32 -2.66
N GLY A 249 22.61 19.86 -2.32
CA GLY A 249 22.79 20.70 -1.16
C GLY A 249 23.71 21.88 -1.44
N SER A 250 23.58 22.94 -0.63
CA SER A 250 24.49 24.08 -0.70
C SER A 250 25.85 23.71 -0.13
N LYS A 251 26.92 24.38 -0.60
CA LYS A 251 28.32 24.19 -0.13
C LYS A 251 28.45 24.32 1.39
N ASN A 252 27.68 25.20 2.02
CA ASN A 252 27.66 25.41 3.47
C ASN A 252 26.75 24.42 4.22
N LYS A 253 26.16 23.40 3.51
CA LYS A 253 25.28 22.37 4.05
C LYS A 253 24.02 22.92 4.77
N LYS A 254 23.66 24.20 4.52
CA LYS A 254 22.45 24.80 5.12
C LYS A 254 21.19 24.51 4.32
N LEU A 255 21.28 24.41 2.99
CA LEU A 255 20.16 24.09 2.11
C LEU A 255 20.33 22.68 1.55
N SER A 256 19.27 21.90 1.63
CA SER A 256 19.09 20.61 0.96
C SER A 256 17.82 20.66 0.15
N TRP A 257 17.81 20.11 -1.07
CA TRP A 257 16.66 20.12 -1.94
C TRP A 257 16.55 18.82 -2.73
N LEU A 258 15.31 18.43 -2.98
CA LEU A 258 14.89 17.30 -3.81
C LEU A 258 13.85 17.77 -4.81
N PHE A 259 13.89 17.21 -6.00
CA PHE A 259 12.92 17.44 -7.04
C PHE A 259 12.71 16.16 -7.84
N GLY A 260 11.49 15.78 -8.09
CA GLY A 260 11.14 14.59 -8.88
C GLY A 260 9.92 14.83 -9.75
N VAL A 261 10.00 14.34 -10.99
CA VAL A 261 8.88 14.33 -11.93
C VAL A 261 8.73 12.92 -12.45
N ARG A 262 7.49 12.43 -12.51
CA ARG A 262 7.17 11.12 -13.09
C ARG A 262 5.97 11.25 -14.02
N ASN A 263 6.00 10.43 -15.05
CA ASN A 263 4.85 10.16 -15.92
C ASN A 263 4.69 8.65 -16.07
N LYS A 264 3.46 8.16 -15.88
CA LYS A 264 3.08 6.76 -16.04
C LYS A 264 1.93 6.63 -17.02
N THR A 265 1.99 5.63 -17.88
CA THR A 265 0.91 5.28 -18.79
C THR A 265 0.83 3.76 -18.95
N TYR A 266 -0.37 3.24 -18.93
CA TYR A 266 -0.60 1.78 -19.01
C TYR A 266 -1.31 1.37 -20.30
N LYS A 267 -1.31 2.25 -21.31
CA LYS A 267 -1.96 1.99 -22.60
C LYS A 267 -1.63 0.63 -23.20
N ASN A 268 -0.37 0.20 -23.09
CA ASN A 268 0.09 -1.05 -23.70
C ASN A 268 -0.20 -2.28 -22.83
N LEU A 269 -0.50 -2.11 -21.56
CA LEU A 269 -0.81 -3.19 -20.62
C LEU A 269 -2.22 -3.73 -20.79
N LEU A 270 -3.16 -2.86 -21.09
CA LEU A 270 -4.58 -3.16 -21.05
C LEU A 270 -5.16 -3.49 -22.43
N SER A 271 -4.47 -3.14 -23.52
CA SER A 271 -4.87 -3.51 -24.88
C SER A 271 -4.85 -5.01 -25.17
N SER A 272 -4.31 -5.80 -24.28
CA SER A 272 -4.22 -7.27 -24.39
C SER A 272 -5.31 -8.01 -23.58
N GLN A 273 -6.22 -7.31 -22.91
CA GLN A 273 -7.32 -7.95 -22.19
C GLN A 273 -8.37 -8.51 -23.17
N GLU A 274 -9.07 -9.57 -22.75
CA GLU A 274 -10.16 -10.18 -23.53
C GLU A 274 -11.35 -9.23 -23.77
N THR A 275 -11.52 -8.22 -22.91
CA THR A 275 -12.44 -7.11 -23.14
C THR A 275 -11.70 -6.09 -24.01
N LYS A 276 -11.96 -6.13 -25.30
CA LYS A 276 -11.48 -5.14 -26.24
C LYS A 276 -12.05 -3.75 -25.89
N GLY A 277 -11.19 -2.78 -25.75
CA GLY A 277 -11.54 -1.39 -25.51
C GLY A 277 -10.27 -0.55 -25.38
N ASN A 278 -10.34 0.70 -25.79
CA ASN A 278 -9.27 1.65 -25.55
C ASN A 278 -9.33 2.12 -24.12
N TYR A 279 -8.56 1.46 -23.26
CA TYR A 279 -8.40 1.78 -21.86
C TYR A 279 -7.04 2.43 -21.64
N VAL A 280 -7.02 3.70 -21.25
CA VAL A 280 -5.77 4.46 -21.13
C VAL A 280 -5.71 5.23 -19.82
N PRO A 281 -5.32 4.59 -18.73
CA PRO A 281 -4.94 5.30 -17.52
C PRO A 281 -3.55 5.93 -17.70
N SER A 282 -3.45 7.19 -17.31
CA SER A 282 -2.20 7.94 -17.29
C SER A 282 -2.12 8.79 -16.03
N ALA A 283 -0.94 8.96 -15.48
CA ALA A 283 -0.72 9.88 -14.37
C ALA A 283 0.64 10.52 -14.43
N SER A 284 0.69 11.72 -13.89
CA SER A 284 1.93 12.49 -13.75
C SER A 284 1.99 13.10 -12.38
N ASP A 285 3.16 13.16 -11.81
CA ASP A 285 3.40 13.89 -10.58
C ASP A 285 4.68 14.73 -10.62
N LEU A 286 4.65 15.80 -9.85
CA LEU A 286 5.78 16.64 -9.53
C LEU A 286 5.87 16.74 -8.01
N GLN A 287 7.03 16.40 -7.46
CA GLN A 287 7.27 16.43 -6.03
C GLN A 287 8.56 17.20 -5.73
N ALA A 288 8.52 18.09 -4.75
CA ALA A 288 9.66 18.89 -4.34
C ALA A 288 9.75 18.93 -2.81
N TYR A 289 10.96 18.88 -2.29
CA TYR A 289 11.20 19.04 -0.87
C TYR A 289 12.44 19.92 -0.65
N LEU A 290 12.28 20.94 0.17
CA LEU A 290 13.33 21.87 0.57
C LEU A 290 13.53 21.79 2.07
N ASN A 291 14.79 21.74 2.50
CA ASN A 291 15.17 21.78 3.90
C ASN A 291 16.25 22.83 4.10
N TYR A 292 15.97 23.87 4.90
CA TYR A 292 16.86 24.98 5.14
C TYR A 292 17.18 25.14 6.63
N LYS A 293 18.45 24.99 7.00
CA LYS A 293 18.94 25.25 8.35
C LYS A 293 19.15 26.75 8.53
N ILE A 294 18.18 27.41 9.18
CA ILE A 294 18.26 28.83 9.52
C ILE A 294 19.40 29.05 10.55
N SER A 295 19.44 28.16 11.55
CA SER A 295 20.49 28.11 12.56
C SER A 295 20.75 26.66 13.00
N GLU A 296 21.68 26.40 13.90
CA GLU A 296 21.92 25.08 14.48
C GLU A 296 20.69 24.54 15.26
N LYS A 297 19.80 25.43 15.70
CA LYS A 297 18.63 25.08 16.47
C LYS A 297 17.33 25.17 15.66
N LEU A 298 17.32 25.85 14.52
CA LEU A 298 16.13 26.19 13.77
C LEU A 298 16.24 25.75 12.32
N GLN A 299 15.28 24.94 11.86
CA GLN A 299 15.22 24.38 10.52
C GLN A 299 13.83 24.58 9.92
N LEU A 300 13.80 25.05 8.68
CA LEU A 300 12.60 25.19 7.88
C LEU A 300 12.53 24.06 6.85
N GLU A 301 11.39 23.42 6.74
CA GLU A 301 11.10 22.38 5.75
C GLU A 301 9.90 22.79 4.91
N VAL A 302 9.98 22.60 3.60
CA VAL A 302 8.87 22.85 2.67
C VAL A 302 8.69 21.64 1.78
N LEU A 303 7.47 21.12 1.72
CA LEU A 303 7.06 20.00 0.87
C LEU A 303 6.01 20.50 -0.11
N GLY A 304 6.21 20.22 -1.40
CA GLY A 304 5.24 20.47 -2.46
C GLY A 304 5.01 19.22 -3.29
N ILE A 305 3.74 18.87 -3.53
CA ILE A 305 3.33 17.75 -4.37
C ILE A 305 2.17 18.21 -5.24
N ILE A 306 2.27 17.96 -6.53
CA ILE A 306 1.18 18.15 -7.51
C ILE A 306 1.10 16.86 -8.31
N SER A 307 -0.08 16.30 -8.41
CA SER A 307 -0.33 15.10 -9.20
C SER A 307 -1.63 15.19 -9.97
N GLY A 308 -1.63 14.63 -11.17
CA GLY A 308 -2.80 14.52 -12.00
C GLY A 308 -2.91 13.11 -12.57
N SER A 309 -4.10 12.55 -12.54
CA SER A 309 -4.43 11.26 -13.14
C SER A 309 -5.59 11.41 -14.10
N ARG A 310 -5.50 10.75 -15.24
CA ARG A 310 -6.55 10.71 -16.26
C ARG A 310 -6.86 9.27 -16.59
N PHE A 311 -8.15 9.03 -16.72
CA PHE A 311 -8.67 7.75 -17.12
C PHE A 311 -9.57 7.94 -18.35
N THR A 312 -9.35 7.15 -19.38
CA THR A 312 -10.23 7.14 -20.56
C THR A 312 -10.56 5.69 -20.89
N LEU A 313 -11.83 5.39 -20.98
CA LEU A 313 -12.35 4.11 -21.42
C LEU A 313 -13.27 4.35 -22.63
N ILE A 314 -12.97 3.70 -23.75
CA ILE A 314 -13.84 3.58 -24.91
C ILE A 314 -14.08 2.08 -25.08
N PRO A 315 -15.23 1.56 -24.62
CA PRO A 315 -15.51 0.14 -24.72
C PRO A 315 -15.69 -0.27 -26.19
N GLU A 316 -15.21 -1.46 -26.52
CA GLU A 316 -15.42 -2.06 -27.86
C GLU A 316 -16.41 -3.20 -27.78
N SER A 317 -17.18 -3.36 -28.85
CA SER A 317 -18.10 -4.50 -29.00
C SER A 317 -17.35 -5.81 -28.89
N ALA A 318 -17.93 -6.76 -28.19
CA ALA A 318 -17.31 -8.04 -27.89
C ALA A 318 -18.26 -9.21 -28.07
N GLN A 319 -17.72 -10.31 -28.56
CA GLN A 319 -18.41 -11.60 -28.62
C GLN A 319 -17.74 -12.56 -27.65
N LYS A 320 -18.47 -13.08 -26.70
CA LYS A 320 -18.00 -14.06 -25.74
C LYS A 320 -18.78 -15.35 -25.86
N SER A 321 -18.14 -16.49 -25.63
CA SER A 321 -18.76 -17.80 -25.67
C SER A 321 -18.23 -18.68 -24.57
N THR A 322 -19.10 -19.49 -23.99
CA THR A 322 -18.75 -20.50 -23.01
C THR A 322 -19.56 -21.76 -23.27
N ALA A 323 -19.00 -22.91 -22.98
CA ALA A 323 -19.70 -24.17 -23.05
C ALA A 323 -20.18 -24.59 -21.65
N VAL A 324 -21.46 -24.91 -21.53
CA VAL A 324 -22.03 -25.47 -20.30
C VAL A 324 -22.27 -26.96 -20.56
N PHE A 325 -21.67 -27.80 -19.73
CA PHE A 325 -21.83 -29.24 -19.79
C PHE A 325 -22.71 -29.70 -18.63
N SER A 326 -23.77 -30.40 -18.99
CA SER A 326 -24.63 -31.13 -18.06
C SER A 326 -24.70 -32.59 -18.50
N PRO A 327 -24.92 -33.56 -17.60
CA PRO A 327 -25.19 -34.95 -17.99
C PRO A 327 -26.36 -35.14 -18.96
N LEU A 328 -27.24 -34.15 -19.01
CA LEU A 328 -28.46 -34.20 -19.82
C LEU A 328 -28.38 -33.40 -21.13
N PHE A 329 -27.51 -32.37 -21.18
CA PHE A 329 -27.37 -31.54 -22.38
C PHE A 329 -26.04 -30.79 -22.37
N THR A 330 -25.62 -30.36 -23.55
CA THR A 330 -24.52 -29.42 -23.75
C THR A 330 -25.06 -28.17 -24.40
N ALA A 331 -24.92 -27.01 -23.76
CA ALA A 331 -25.29 -25.72 -24.31
C ALA A 331 -24.03 -24.86 -24.53
N ASN A 332 -23.94 -24.30 -25.72
CA ASN A 332 -22.89 -23.34 -26.07
C ASN A 332 -23.50 -21.94 -25.95
N LEU A 333 -23.27 -21.29 -24.82
CA LEU A 333 -23.78 -19.96 -24.56
C LEU A 333 -22.88 -18.92 -25.22
N GLY A 334 -23.51 -17.94 -25.87
CA GLY A 334 -22.91 -16.78 -26.45
C GLY A 334 -23.46 -15.49 -25.89
N LEU A 335 -22.61 -14.48 -25.79
CA LEU A 335 -22.94 -13.12 -25.41
C LEU A 335 -22.32 -12.18 -26.43
N ASP A 336 -23.16 -11.47 -27.17
CA ASP A 336 -22.77 -10.36 -28.04
C ASP A 336 -23.09 -9.06 -27.34
N ILE A 337 -22.09 -8.21 -27.18
CA ILE A 337 -22.24 -6.89 -26.57
C ILE A 337 -21.77 -5.83 -27.57
N PHE A 338 -22.61 -4.85 -27.79
CA PHE A 338 -22.34 -3.69 -28.64
C PHE A 338 -22.27 -2.47 -27.74
N PHE A 339 -21.14 -1.79 -27.73
CA PHE A 339 -20.94 -0.59 -26.94
C PHE A 339 -20.85 0.65 -27.79
N ASP A 340 -21.35 1.76 -27.24
CA ASP A 340 -21.14 3.12 -27.74
C ASP A 340 -20.89 4.07 -26.59
N GLY A 341 -20.14 5.16 -26.86
CA GLY A 341 -19.83 6.15 -25.84
C GLY A 341 -18.45 6.01 -25.21
N GLN A 342 -18.23 6.72 -24.11
CA GLN A 342 -16.92 6.78 -23.44
C GLN A 342 -17.00 7.22 -21.98
N GLU A 343 -15.97 6.88 -21.23
CA GLU A 343 -15.68 7.39 -19.87
C GLU A 343 -14.40 8.23 -19.91
N LYS A 344 -14.41 9.39 -19.27
CA LYS A 344 -13.26 10.27 -19.09
C LYS A 344 -13.25 10.86 -17.71
N ASP A 345 -12.33 10.38 -16.87
CA ASP A 345 -12.17 10.86 -15.53
C ASP A 345 -10.86 11.61 -15.36
N ASN A 346 -10.87 12.64 -14.54
CA ASN A 346 -9.70 13.42 -14.19
C ASN A 346 -9.66 13.62 -12.67
N TYR A 347 -8.48 13.37 -12.09
CA TYR A 347 -8.22 13.51 -10.67
C TYR A 347 -6.96 14.35 -10.48
N ASN A 348 -7.06 15.47 -9.79
CA ASN A 348 -5.96 16.39 -9.55
C ASN A 348 -5.77 16.60 -8.04
N ASN A 349 -4.57 16.33 -7.55
CA ASN A 349 -4.23 16.50 -6.15
C ASN A 349 -3.08 17.48 -5.99
N SER A 350 -3.12 18.27 -4.94
CA SER A 350 -2.05 19.18 -4.56
C SER A 350 -1.83 19.18 -3.06
N LEU A 351 -0.56 19.19 -2.64
CA LEU A 351 -0.16 19.38 -1.25
C LEU A 351 0.93 20.44 -1.20
N ILE A 352 0.77 21.41 -0.35
CA ILE A 352 1.86 22.28 0.08
C ILE A 352 1.91 22.24 1.61
N GLY A 353 3.09 21.95 2.15
CA GLY A 353 3.33 21.87 3.58
C GLY A 353 4.59 22.62 3.98
N VAL A 354 4.51 23.37 5.06
CA VAL A 354 5.64 24.09 5.66
C VAL A 354 5.78 23.65 7.09
N SER A 355 6.99 23.31 7.53
CA SER A 355 7.26 23.01 8.93
C SER A 355 8.48 23.76 9.46
N LEU A 356 8.37 24.22 10.69
CA LEU A 356 9.45 24.84 11.44
C LEU A 356 9.86 23.90 12.58
N VAL A 357 11.06 23.40 12.51
CA VAL A 357 11.65 22.49 13.50
C VAL A 357 12.61 23.28 14.39
N HIS A 358 12.35 23.31 15.70
CA HIS A 358 13.16 23.99 16.70
C HIS A 358 13.74 23.01 17.71
N SER A 359 15.04 22.79 17.65
CA SER A 359 15.80 22.06 18.67
C SER A 359 16.15 23.02 19.80
N VAL A 360 15.26 23.16 20.81
CA VAL A 360 15.44 24.08 21.94
C VAL A 360 16.78 23.78 22.64
N ASN A 361 16.99 22.50 22.90
CA ASN A 361 18.24 21.93 23.42
C ASN A 361 18.37 20.46 22.96
N LYS A 362 19.40 19.74 23.46
CA LYS A 362 19.62 18.32 23.10
C LYS A 362 18.47 17.39 23.49
N LYS A 363 17.61 17.79 24.46
CA LYS A 363 16.52 16.96 25.01
C LYS A 363 15.15 17.33 24.47
N VAL A 364 14.93 18.60 24.05
CA VAL A 364 13.63 19.12 23.62
C VAL A 364 13.66 19.53 22.18
N LYS A 365 12.74 18.97 21.40
CA LYS A 365 12.53 19.30 19.99
C LYS A 365 11.06 19.61 19.77
N LEU A 366 10.77 20.72 19.11
CA LEU A 366 9.43 21.20 18.77
C LEU A 366 9.30 21.30 17.26
N LYS A 367 8.12 21.01 16.72
CA LYS A 367 7.80 21.12 15.29
C LYS A 367 6.43 21.76 15.15
N TRP A 368 6.35 22.86 14.39
CA TRP A 368 5.09 23.49 13.98
C TRP A 368 4.90 23.26 12.49
N MET A 369 3.68 22.96 12.09
CA MET A 369 3.38 22.55 10.73
C MET A 369 2.12 23.23 10.26
N VAL A 370 2.13 23.69 9.01
CA VAL A 370 0.96 24.20 8.29
C VAL A 370 0.92 23.52 6.94
N SER A 371 -0.22 23.04 6.50
CA SER A 371 -0.38 22.50 5.15
C SER A 371 -1.77 22.79 4.58
N ARG A 372 -1.80 22.81 3.24
CA ARG A 372 -3.02 22.76 2.44
C ARG A 372 -2.97 21.54 1.52
N TYR A 373 -4.00 20.74 1.57
CA TYR A 373 -4.24 19.65 0.64
C TYR A 373 -5.49 19.97 -0.18
N GLY A 374 -5.45 19.75 -1.49
CA GLY A 374 -6.58 19.90 -2.39
C GLY A 374 -6.73 18.68 -3.28
N ASP A 375 -7.97 18.25 -3.51
CA ASP A 375 -8.35 17.14 -4.37
C ASP A 375 -9.54 17.56 -5.23
N ILE A 376 -9.36 17.54 -6.55
CA ILE A 376 -10.38 17.87 -7.54
C ILE A 376 -10.60 16.64 -8.41
N GLU A 377 -11.82 16.09 -8.36
CA GLU A 377 -12.23 14.93 -9.12
C GLU A 377 -13.35 15.30 -10.09
N ASN A 378 -13.24 14.86 -11.33
CA ASN A 378 -14.28 14.93 -12.33
C ASN A 378 -14.47 13.56 -12.96
N GLU A 379 -15.68 13.03 -12.87
CA GLU A 379 -16.07 11.75 -13.45
C GLU A 379 -17.12 11.99 -14.51
N ASN A 380 -16.79 11.66 -15.75
CA ASN A 380 -17.67 11.87 -16.91
C ASN A 380 -17.78 10.57 -17.69
N PHE A 381 -18.89 9.90 -17.58
CA PHE A 381 -19.18 8.75 -18.41
C PHE A 381 -20.54 8.86 -19.08
N ASP A 382 -20.62 8.31 -20.28
CA ASP A 382 -21.82 8.18 -21.08
C ASP A 382 -21.59 6.95 -21.95
N ILE A 383 -22.03 5.82 -21.46
CA ILE A 383 -21.78 4.51 -22.08
C ILE A 383 -23.11 3.80 -22.23
N THR A 384 -23.42 3.48 -23.51
CA THR A 384 -24.56 2.62 -23.88
C THR A 384 -24.02 1.24 -24.25
N GLY A 385 -24.62 0.19 -23.69
CA GLY A 385 -24.36 -1.19 -24.04
C GLY A 385 -25.65 -1.89 -24.46
N ALA A 386 -25.67 -2.45 -25.65
CA ALA A 386 -26.71 -3.37 -26.08
C ALA A 386 -26.18 -4.80 -26.02
N TYR A 387 -26.91 -5.73 -25.48
CA TYR A 387 -26.50 -7.12 -25.40
C TYR A 387 -27.52 -8.10 -25.93
N LEU A 388 -27.03 -9.18 -26.52
CA LEU A 388 -27.80 -10.35 -26.90
C LEU A 388 -27.11 -11.58 -26.28
N PHE A 389 -27.80 -12.31 -25.45
CA PHE A 389 -27.34 -13.50 -24.77
C PHE A 389 -28.20 -14.70 -25.16
N GLY A 390 -27.60 -15.86 -25.43
CA GLY A 390 -28.33 -17.05 -25.80
C GLY A 390 -27.43 -18.19 -26.27
N GLU A 391 -28.03 -19.21 -26.88
CA GLU A 391 -27.29 -20.32 -27.45
C GLU A 391 -26.65 -19.89 -28.78
N ARG A 392 -25.36 -20.14 -28.93
CA ARG A 392 -24.57 -19.83 -30.13
C ARG A 392 -24.34 -21.08 -30.99
N SER A 393 -24.58 -20.94 -32.26
CA SER A 393 -24.30 -22.00 -33.22
C SER A 393 -22.82 -22.18 -33.47
N PHE A 394 -22.26 -23.35 -33.24
CA PHE A 394 -20.88 -23.74 -33.60
C PHE A 394 -20.85 -24.77 -34.74
N ASP A 395 -21.98 -25.02 -35.40
CA ASP A 395 -22.03 -25.91 -36.55
C ASP A 395 -21.55 -25.16 -37.81
N LYS A 396 -20.31 -25.44 -38.21
CA LYS A 396 -19.70 -24.85 -39.39
C LYS A 396 -20.39 -25.15 -40.70
N THR A 397 -21.31 -26.09 -40.73
CA THR A 397 -22.07 -26.44 -41.93
C THR A 397 -23.32 -25.58 -42.13
N LYS A 398 -23.69 -24.81 -41.13
CA LYS A 398 -24.88 -23.96 -41.13
C LYS A 398 -24.54 -22.52 -41.41
N PRO A 399 -25.48 -21.78 -42.08
CA PRO A 399 -25.24 -20.34 -42.37
C PRO A 399 -25.26 -19.45 -41.14
N ASP A 400 -25.78 -19.93 -40.01
CA ASP A 400 -25.82 -19.25 -38.72
C ASP A 400 -24.61 -19.53 -37.81
N PHE A 401 -23.55 -20.13 -38.36
CA PHE A 401 -22.29 -20.37 -37.63
C PHE A 401 -21.79 -19.09 -36.95
N GLY A 402 -21.57 -19.16 -35.65
CA GLY A 402 -21.07 -18.05 -34.80
C GLY A 402 -22.15 -17.08 -34.37
N GLN A 403 -23.41 -17.24 -34.79
CA GLN A 403 -24.55 -16.40 -34.37
C GLN A 403 -25.33 -17.00 -33.19
N ILE A 404 -26.00 -16.14 -32.44
CA ILE A 404 -26.92 -16.55 -31.39
C ILE A 404 -28.25 -16.93 -32.05
N THR A 405 -28.58 -18.20 -31.95
CA THR A 405 -29.78 -18.82 -32.61
C THR A 405 -30.97 -18.95 -31.69
N ASN A 406 -30.73 -19.04 -30.38
CA ASN A 406 -31.76 -19.14 -29.36
C ASN A 406 -31.49 -18.08 -28.29
N PRO A 407 -32.09 -16.88 -28.40
CA PRO A 407 -31.89 -15.80 -27.43
C PRO A 407 -32.54 -16.15 -26.09
N LEU A 408 -31.80 -16.03 -25.02
CA LEU A 408 -32.23 -16.21 -23.62
C LEU A 408 -32.36 -14.87 -22.90
N GLY A 409 -31.71 -13.81 -23.42
CA GLY A 409 -31.78 -12.46 -22.90
C GLY A 409 -31.30 -11.44 -23.92
N ALA A 410 -31.97 -10.31 -23.97
CA ALA A 410 -31.55 -9.15 -24.76
C ALA A 410 -31.90 -7.88 -24.00
N GLY A 411 -31.09 -6.86 -24.14
CA GLY A 411 -31.39 -5.58 -23.50
C GLY A 411 -30.40 -4.49 -23.87
N VAL A 412 -30.73 -3.30 -23.41
CA VAL A 412 -29.91 -2.11 -23.51
C VAL A 412 -29.74 -1.54 -22.12
N TYR A 413 -28.54 -1.08 -21.81
CA TYR A 413 -28.31 -0.26 -20.64
C TYR A 413 -27.54 0.99 -21.04
N GLN A 414 -27.81 2.09 -20.37
CA GLN A 414 -27.06 3.31 -20.52
C GLN A 414 -26.73 3.88 -19.15
N ASN A 415 -25.44 4.11 -18.92
CA ASN A 415 -24.93 4.73 -17.72
C ASN A 415 -24.41 6.13 -18.07
N TYR A 416 -24.89 7.10 -17.35
CA TYR A 416 -24.52 8.51 -17.53
C TYR A 416 -24.10 9.12 -16.22
N ALA A 417 -22.97 9.84 -16.20
CA ALA A 417 -22.57 10.69 -15.08
C ALA A 417 -21.82 11.94 -15.53
N ARG A 418 -22.01 12.98 -14.74
CA ARG A 418 -21.25 14.25 -14.78
C ARG A 418 -21.05 14.68 -13.33
N ASN A 419 -20.03 14.13 -12.70
CA ASN A 419 -19.75 14.35 -11.30
C ASN A 419 -18.55 15.25 -11.12
N ALA A 420 -18.61 16.14 -10.14
CA ALA A 420 -17.51 17.00 -9.74
C ALA A 420 -17.38 17.05 -8.23
N LEU A 421 -16.19 16.79 -7.71
CA LEU A 421 -15.87 16.88 -6.29
C LEU A 421 -14.64 17.77 -6.10
N ASP A 422 -14.73 18.74 -5.21
CA ASP A 422 -13.62 19.59 -4.75
C ASP A 422 -13.51 19.47 -3.23
N VAL A 423 -12.38 18.95 -2.76
CA VAL A 423 -12.06 18.81 -1.34
C VAL A 423 -10.80 19.62 -1.03
N GLN A 424 -10.90 20.51 -0.05
CA GLN A 424 -9.77 21.28 0.45
C GLN A 424 -9.59 21.06 1.94
N VAL A 425 -8.37 20.74 2.37
CA VAL A 425 -8.02 20.52 3.77
C VAL A 425 -6.90 21.48 4.17
N TYR A 426 -7.13 22.27 5.18
CA TYR A 426 -6.13 23.15 5.80
C TYR A 426 -5.79 22.57 7.16
N ASN A 427 -4.52 22.22 7.36
CA ASN A 427 -4.01 21.66 8.62
C ASN A 427 -3.07 22.66 9.30
N PHE A 428 -3.25 22.82 10.62
CA PHE A 428 -2.24 23.37 11.51
C PHE A 428 -1.96 22.37 12.62
N SER A 429 -0.69 22.04 12.84
CA SER A 429 -0.32 21.08 13.88
C SER A 429 0.99 21.42 14.57
N HIS A 430 1.07 21.01 15.83
CA HIS A 430 2.26 21.10 16.68
C HIS A 430 2.65 19.70 17.17
N LYS A 431 3.93 19.39 17.15
CA LYS A 431 4.49 18.16 17.72
C LYS A 431 5.68 18.51 18.60
N GLY A 432 5.84 17.82 19.73
CA GLY A 432 6.98 17.99 20.60
C GLY A 432 7.53 16.67 21.08
N THR A 433 8.82 16.67 21.41
CA THR A 433 9.52 15.53 22.05
C THR A 433 10.37 16.02 23.20
N TYR A 434 10.43 15.24 24.28
CA TYR A 434 11.25 15.51 25.44
C TYR A 434 11.90 14.24 25.99
N GLU A 435 13.23 14.24 26.05
CA GLU A 435 14.00 13.15 26.68
C GLU A 435 14.24 13.46 28.16
N LEU A 436 13.69 12.63 29.05
CA LEU A 436 13.82 12.78 30.50
C LEU A 436 14.28 11.45 31.13
N GLY A 437 15.59 11.23 31.18
CA GLY A 437 16.17 10.02 31.75
C GLY A 437 15.71 8.74 31.04
N LYS A 438 14.83 7.96 31.70
CA LYS A 438 14.26 6.71 31.14
C LYS A 438 13.05 6.97 30.24
N HIS A 439 12.50 8.18 30.24
CA HIS A 439 11.29 8.58 29.56
C HIS A 439 11.60 9.29 28.24
N PHE A 440 10.85 8.98 27.20
CA PHE A 440 10.81 9.71 25.95
C PHE A 440 9.39 10.15 25.69
N LEU A 441 9.07 11.33 26.18
CA LEU A 441 7.75 11.94 26.04
C LEU A 441 7.56 12.51 24.63
N GLN A 442 6.40 12.28 24.06
CA GLN A 442 5.97 12.85 22.78
C GLN A 442 4.52 13.35 22.91
N TRP A 443 4.26 14.51 22.36
CA TRP A 443 2.92 15.09 22.33
C TRP A 443 2.68 15.76 20.99
N GLY A 444 1.42 15.96 20.69
CA GLY A 444 1.00 16.73 19.52
C GLY A 444 -0.43 17.18 19.64
N ALA A 445 -0.74 18.26 18.93
CA ALA A 445 -2.08 18.76 18.74
C ALA A 445 -2.23 19.28 17.31
N GLY A 446 -3.42 19.16 16.74
CA GLY A 446 -3.70 19.56 15.37
C GLY A 446 -5.15 19.95 15.17
N ILE A 447 -5.37 20.75 14.14
CA ILE A 447 -6.67 21.19 13.66
C ILE A 447 -6.69 20.98 12.15
N ASP A 448 -7.72 20.30 11.65
CA ASP A 448 -8.01 20.16 10.23
C ASP A 448 -9.31 20.88 9.91
N HIS A 449 -9.25 21.85 9.01
CA HIS A 449 -10.41 22.52 8.46
C HIS A 449 -10.64 22.01 7.03
N THR A 450 -11.73 21.28 6.81
CA THR A 450 -12.05 20.62 5.54
C THR A 450 -13.27 21.26 4.91
N ILE A 451 -13.14 21.66 3.64
CA ILE A 451 -14.23 22.19 2.83
C ILE A 451 -14.48 21.19 1.69
N ILE A 452 -15.73 20.78 1.51
CA ILE A 452 -16.14 19.79 0.52
C ILE A 452 -17.26 20.38 -0.32
N ASN A 453 -17.07 20.45 -1.63
CA ASN A 453 -18.08 20.77 -2.62
C ASN A 453 -18.28 19.57 -3.52
N ASP A 454 -19.48 19.04 -3.55
CA ASP A 454 -19.82 17.86 -4.33
C ASP A 454 -21.04 18.09 -5.19
N HIS A 455 -20.91 17.75 -6.46
CA HIS A 455 -21.98 17.78 -7.44
C HIS A 455 -22.11 16.39 -8.09
N LEU A 456 -23.22 15.72 -7.83
CA LEU A 456 -23.59 14.47 -8.46
C LEU A 456 -24.69 14.67 -9.47
N ASN A 457 -24.52 14.11 -10.65
CA ASN A 457 -25.53 14.01 -11.68
C ASN A 457 -25.35 12.71 -12.46
N GLU A 458 -25.89 11.67 -11.88
CA GLU A 458 -25.85 10.30 -12.43
C GLU A 458 -27.26 9.78 -12.71
N TRP A 459 -27.37 8.99 -13.78
CA TRP A 459 -28.58 8.21 -14.03
C TRP A 459 -28.24 6.96 -14.84
N GLU A 460 -29.09 5.95 -14.67
CA GLU A 460 -29.04 4.69 -15.37
C GLU A 460 -30.37 4.41 -16.06
N PHE A 461 -30.28 3.98 -17.30
CA PHE A 461 -31.37 3.40 -18.04
C PHE A 461 -31.09 1.91 -18.26
N GLN A 462 -32.07 1.08 -18.04
CA GLN A 462 -32.01 -0.35 -18.33
C GLN A 462 -33.26 -0.75 -19.08
N ASP A 463 -33.07 -1.56 -20.10
CA ASP A 463 -34.11 -2.16 -20.93
C ASP A 463 -33.87 -3.67 -20.96
N SER A 464 -34.93 -4.44 -20.90
CA SER A 464 -34.91 -5.87 -21.13
C SER A 464 -35.96 -6.24 -22.17
N ALA A 465 -35.52 -6.78 -23.29
CA ALA A 465 -36.38 -7.21 -24.38
C ALA A 465 -37.36 -6.13 -24.92
N GLY A 466 -36.91 -4.85 -24.90
CA GLY A 466 -37.72 -3.73 -25.35
C GLY A 466 -38.60 -3.06 -24.28
N TYR A 467 -38.49 -3.48 -23.03
CA TYR A 467 -39.23 -2.92 -21.90
C TYR A 467 -38.28 -2.26 -20.90
N SER A 468 -38.48 -0.97 -20.60
CA SER A 468 -37.69 -0.28 -19.59
C SER A 468 -37.86 -0.90 -18.20
N LEU A 469 -36.80 -0.90 -17.43
CA LEU A 469 -36.78 -1.39 -16.05
C LEU A 469 -36.49 -0.22 -15.08
N PRO A 470 -37.37 0.04 -14.08
CA PRO A 470 -38.64 -0.64 -13.79
C PRO A 470 -39.70 -0.36 -14.87
N PHE A 471 -40.48 -1.37 -15.18
CA PHE A 471 -41.50 -1.29 -16.25
C PHE A 471 -42.64 -0.36 -15.87
N ASN A 472 -43.03 0.51 -16.79
CA ASN A 472 -44.23 1.33 -16.72
C ASN A 472 -44.86 1.37 -18.13
N PRO A 473 -46.15 1.00 -18.30
CA PRO A 473 -46.79 0.95 -19.62
C PRO A 473 -46.98 2.33 -20.25
N ASN A 474 -46.89 3.41 -19.49
CA ASN A 474 -47.21 4.77 -19.95
C ASN A 474 -45.96 5.65 -20.13
N GLN A 475 -44.83 5.25 -19.60
CA GLN A 475 -43.60 6.06 -19.67
C GLN A 475 -42.34 5.20 -19.51
N ILE A 476 -41.21 5.67 -20.08
CA ILE A 476 -39.92 5.11 -19.88
C ILE A 476 -39.38 5.62 -18.53
N ASN A 477 -39.01 4.69 -17.63
CA ASN A 477 -38.42 5.00 -16.35
C ASN A 477 -36.91 4.79 -16.38
N LEU A 478 -36.16 5.64 -15.68
CA LEU A 478 -34.78 5.40 -15.37
C LEU A 478 -34.68 4.35 -14.25
N SER A 479 -33.73 3.42 -14.35
CA SER A 479 -33.51 2.39 -13.33
C SER A 479 -32.89 2.97 -12.06
N ASN A 480 -32.05 4.00 -12.20
CA ASN A 480 -31.44 4.71 -11.08
C ASN A 480 -31.25 6.19 -11.44
N VAL A 481 -31.40 7.06 -10.44
CA VAL A 481 -31.10 8.51 -10.56
C VAL A 481 -30.47 8.99 -9.27
N LEU A 482 -29.23 9.47 -9.37
CA LEU A 482 -28.50 10.08 -8.27
C LEU A 482 -28.19 11.55 -8.62
N LYS A 483 -28.88 12.47 -7.95
CA LYS A 483 -28.61 13.91 -8.08
C LYS A 483 -28.44 14.52 -6.72
N SER A 484 -27.30 15.16 -6.49
CA SER A 484 -26.98 15.79 -5.21
C SER A 484 -26.06 17.00 -5.43
N ASN A 485 -26.28 18.02 -4.67
CA ASN A 485 -25.35 19.12 -4.47
C ASN A 485 -25.09 19.24 -2.97
N ALA A 486 -23.86 19.09 -2.56
CA ALA A 486 -23.48 19.17 -1.17
C ALA A 486 -22.35 20.17 -0.97
N HIS A 487 -22.50 20.99 0.07
CA HIS A 487 -21.45 21.82 0.59
C HIS A 487 -21.30 21.51 2.08
N LEU A 488 -20.14 21.01 2.48
CA LEU A 488 -19.86 20.68 3.87
C LEU A 488 -18.58 21.36 4.34
N THR A 489 -18.60 21.79 5.59
CA THR A 489 -17.42 22.27 6.30
C THR A 489 -17.26 21.44 7.57
N VAL A 490 -16.07 20.88 7.76
CA VAL A 490 -15.77 19.98 8.87
C VAL A 490 -14.50 20.42 9.57
N ASP A 491 -14.57 20.67 10.86
CA ASP A 491 -13.41 20.91 11.73
C ASP A 491 -13.12 19.66 12.54
N LYS A 492 -11.88 19.16 12.46
CA LYS A 492 -11.38 18.07 13.29
C LYS A 492 -10.29 18.61 14.20
N TYR A 493 -10.41 18.31 15.47
CA TYR A 493 -9.40 18.62 16.48
C TYR A 493 -8.80 17.32 16.99
N ASN A 494 -7.49 17.20 16.93
CA ASN A 494 -6.80 16.00 17.38
C ASN A 494 -5.66 16.35 18.33
N GLY A 495 -5.31 15.39 19.19
CA GLY A 495 -4.19 15.54 20.10
C GLY A 495 -3.73 14.20 20.62
N TYR A 496 -2.47 14.11 21.02
CA TYR A 496 -1.94 12.90 21.65
C TYR A 496 -0.86 13.23 22.68
N LEU A 497 -0.74 12.32 23.66
CA LEU A 497 0.35 12.27 24.61
C LEU A 497 0.81 10.83 24.72
N GLN A 498 2.11 10.58 24.60
CA GLN A 498 2.69 9.26 24.77
C GLN A 498 4.05 9.32 25.45
N ASP A 499 4.39 8.26 26.17
CA ASP A 499 5.66 8.06 26.80
C ASP A 499 6.25 6.70 26.41
N ASN A 500 7.51 6.69 26.10
CA ASN A 500 8.28 5.48 25.86
C ASN A 500 9.29 5.32 27.01
N ILE A 501 9.00 4.38 27.88
CA ILE A 501 9.72 4.15 29.14
C ILE A 501 10.66 2.97 28.98
N ARG A 502 11.93 3.15 29.28
CA ARG A 502 12.93 2.07 29.29
C ARG A 502 13.15 1.58 30.70
N LEU A 503 12.73 0.33 30.92
CA LEU A 503 12.82 -0.38 32.19
C LEU A 503 13.87 -1.50 32.07
N SER A 504 15.10 -1.13 31.70
CA SER A 504 16.16 -2.13 31.51
C SER A 504 16.89 -2.40 32.80
N THR A 505 17.11 -3.69 33.09
CA THR A 505 18.00 -4.17 34.12
C THR A 505 19.34 -4.59 33.51
N SER A 506 20.31 -5.03 34.34
CA SER A 506 21.61 -5.51 33.84
C SER A 506 21.51 -6.71 32.88
N LEU A 507 20.45 -7.49 32.99
CA LEU A 507 20.27 -8.76 32.25
C LEU A 507 19.18 -8.70 31.17
N ASN A 508 18.18 -7.82 31.31
CA ASN A 508 16.99 -7.81 30.46
C ASN A 508 16.68 -6.41 29.97
N ARG A 509 16.24 -6.30 28.72
CA ARG A 509 15.79 -5.03 28.12
C ARG A 509 14.27 -5.04 28.00
N LEU A 510 13.61 -4.19 28.76
CA LEU A 510 12.17 -3.99 28.74
C LEU A 510 11.87 -2.56 28.30
N THR A 511 11.00 -2.41 27.31
CA THR A 511 10.47 -1.11 26.89
C THR A 511 8.96 -1.16 27.00
N LEU A 512 8.40 -0.16 27.68
CA LEU A 512 6.96 0.06 27.77
C LEU A 512 6.64 1.38 27.07
N GLN A 513 5.70 1.35 26.15
CA GLN A 513 5.18 2.53 25.49
C GLN A 513 3.70 2.64 25.79
N THR A 514 3.28 3.77 26.34
CA THR A 514 1.89 4.08 26.64
C THR A 514 1.53 5.41 26.03
N GLY A 515 0.29 5.56 25.62
CA GLY A 515 -0.17 6.82 25.06
C GLY A 515 -1.68 6.88 24.96
N VAL A 516 -2.17 8.08 24.79
CA VAL A 516 -3.58 8.38 24.58
C VAL A 516 -3.71 9.37 23.43
N ARG A 517 -4.72 9.17 22.58
CA ARG A 517 -5.12 10.08 21.53
C ARG A 517 -6.53 10.58 21.77
N PHE A 518 -6.78 11.81 21.40
CA PHE A 518 -8.06 12.48 21.49
C PHE A 518 -8.45 12.99 20.10
N ASN A 519 -9.69 12.75 19.70
CA ASN A 519 -10.26 13.25 18.45
C ASN A 519 -11.63 13.88 18.73
N TYR A 520 -11.89 15.02 18.09
CA TYR A 520 -13.21 15.65 18.05
C TYR A 520 -13.54 16.03 16.61
N ASN A 521 -14.73 15.66 16.15
CA ASN A 521 -15.24 15.99 14.84
C ASN A 521 -16.48 16.90 14.98
N SER A 522 -16.44 18.10 14.40
CA SER A 522 -17.51 19.10 14.50
C SER A 522 -18.79 18.67 13.78
N LEU A 523 -18.69 17.84 12.72
CA LEU A 523 -19.83 17.45 11.90
C LEU A 523 -20.83 16.58 12.68
N ASN A 524 -20.35 15.49 13.26
CA ASN A 524 -21.15 14.55 14.06
C ASN A 524 -21.03 14.79 15.58
N LYS A 525 -20.26 15.80 16.01
CA LYS A 525 -20.01 16.19 17.40
C LYS A 525 -19.44 15.07 18.27
N GLU A 526 -18.75 14.13 17.66
CA GLU A 526 -18.20 12.98 18.34
C GLU A 526 -16.84 13.31 18.97
N PHE A 527 -16.68 12.98 20.27
CA PHE A 527 -15.40 13.06 20.98
C PHE A 527 -14.95 11.65 21.34
N ILE A 528 -13.72 11.29 20.93
CA ILE A 528 -13.18 9.95 21.10
C ILE A 528 -11.86 10.01 21.88
N VAL A 529 -11.68 9.04 22.74
CA VAL A 529 -10.43 8.82 23.51
C VAL A 529 -9.90 7.44 23.17
N SER A 530 -8.68 7.37 22.65
CA SER A 530 -8.05 6.16 22.11
C SER A 530 -6.75 5.83 22.86
N PRO A 531 -6.82 5.14 24.03
CA PRO A 531 -5.64 4.69 24.75
C PRO A 531 -4.95 3.53 24.02
N ARG A 532 -3.61 3.51 24.09
CA ARG A 532 -2.76 2.47 23.48
C ARG A 532 -1.56 2.16 24.37
N ALA A 533 -1.18 0.88 24.39
CA ALA A 533 0.00 0.43 25.10
C ALA A 533 0.75 -0.64 24.30
N GLN A 534 2.05 -0.59 24.36
CA GLN A 534 2.94 -1.61 23.77
C GLN A 534 4.03 -1.96 24.79
N ILE A 535 4.43 -3.21 24.76
CA ILE A 535 5.54 -3.73 25.55
C ILE A 535 6.47 -4.52 24.64
N SER A 536 7.77 -4.32 24.77
CA SER A 536 8.77 -5.19 24.18
C SER A 536 9.77 -5.65 25.23
N TYR A 537 10.08 -6.94 25.18
CA TYR A 537 10.96 -7.60 26.12
C TYR A 537 12.02 -8.40 25.39
N LYS A 538 13.29 -8.06 25.61
CA LYS A 538 14.44 -8.81 25.12
C LYS A 538 15.12 -9.48 26.32
N PRO A 539 14.95 -10.80 26.53
CA PRO A 539 15.67 -11.53 27.56
C PRO A 539 17.16 -11.61 27.25
N ASP A 540 17.95 -11.79 28.29
CA ASP A 540 19.40 -12.03 28.17
C ASP A 540 19.69 -13.52 27.87
N TRP A 541 19.21 -13.97 26.72
CA TRP A 541 19.45 -15.32 26.22
C TRP A 541 20.58 -15.31 25.21
N LYS A 542 21.22 -16.47 25.03
CA LYS A 542 22.20 -16.65 23.94
C LYS A 542 21.57 -16.44 22.56
N LYS A 543 20.27 -16.71 22.44
CA LYS A 543 19.48 -16.49 21.23
C LYS A 543 18.94 -15.06 21.21
N ASP A 544 19.09 -14.36 20.12
CA ASP A 544 18.61 -12.97 19.96
C ASP A 544 17.11 -12.94 19.66
N VAL A 545 16.29 -13.04 20.69
CA VAL A 545 14.82 -13.05 20.62
C VAL A 545 14.26 -11.80 21.28
N VAL A 546 13.22 -11.20 20.68
CA VAL A 546 12.42 -10.12 21.26
C VAL A 546 10.96 -10.53 21.25
N PHE A 547 10.30 -10.41 22.38
CA PHE A 547 8.86 -10.58 22.53
C PHE A 547 8.20 -9.20 22.49
N LYS A 548 7.09 -9.11 21.77
CA LYS A 548 6.33 -7.85 21.61
C LYS A 548 4.86 -8.11 21.88
N ALA A 549 4.19 -7.16 22.52
CA ALA A 549 2.73 -7.18 22.62
C ALA A 549 2.20 -5.75 22.60
N SER A 550 1.02 -5.56 22.04
CA SER A 550 0.31 -4.29 22.07
C SER A 550 -1.19 -4.48 22.22
N VAL A 551 -1.80 -3.49 22.83
CA VAL A 551 -3.25 -3.35 22.91
C VAL A 551 -3.60 -1.87 22.71
N GLY A 552 -4.68 -1.59 22.00
CA GLY A 552 -5.09 -0.20 21.79
C GLY A 552 -6.45 -0.07 21.17
N ILE A 553 -7.05 1.09 21.38
CA ILE A 553 -8.26 1.55 20.71
C ILE A 553 -7.83 2.45 19.55
N TYR A 554 -8.48 2.26 18.42
CA TYR A 554 -8.26 2.99 17.17
C TYR A 554 -9.60 3.44 16.64
N ASP A 555 -9.61 4.62 16.05
CA ASP A 555 -10.80 5.24 15.47
C ASP A 555 -10.50 5.79 14.08
N GLN A 556 -11.50 5.74 13.22
CA GLN A 556 -11.49 6.33 11.89
C GLN A 556 -12.71 7.22 11.75
N PRO A 557 -12.56 8.56 11.81
CA PRO A 557 -13.63 9.48 11.48
C PRO A 557 -14.13 9.26 10.05
N PRO A 558 -15.45 9.37 9.81
CA PRO A 558 -16.00 9.16 8.48
C PRO A 558 -15.42 10.19 7.49
N PHE A 559 -14.99 9.73 6.34
CA PHE A 559 -14.66 10.57 5.21
C PHE A 559 -15.89 10.74 4.30
N TYR A 560 -15.82 11.67 3.37
CA TYR A 560 -16.99 12.13 2.64
C TYR A 560 -17.78 11.00 1.93
N ARG A 561 -17.08 10.04 1.30
CA ARG A 561 -17.73 8.93 0.58
C ARG A 561 -18.42 7.93 1.48
N GLU A 562 -17.92 7.69 2.70
CA GLU A 562 -18.59 6.84 3.69
C GLU A 562 -19.95 7.45 4.10
N MET A 563 -20.06 8.77 4.16
CA MET A 563 -21.30 9.44 4.56
C MET A 563 -22.40 9.39 3.50
N ARG A 564 -22.09 8.96 2.26
CA ARG A 564 -23.05 8.93 1.16
C ARG A 564 -23.77 7.58 1.09
N ARG A 565 -25.08 7.62 1.30
CA ARG A 565 -25.96 6.46 1.15
C ARG A 565 -26.22 6.12 -0.31
N TYR A 566 -26.74 4.92 -0.57
CA TYR A 566 -27.14 4.45 -1.92
C TYR A 566 -28.08 5.39 -2.68
N ASN A 567 -28.95 6.10 -1.97
CA ASN A 567 -29.90 7.07 -2.55
C ASN A 567 -29.28 8.46 -2.78
N GLY A 568 -27.97 8.63 -2.61
CA GLY A 568 -27.24 9.88 -2.78
C GLY A 568 -27.33 10.86 -1.62
N THR A 569 -28.14 10.59 -0.57
CA THR A 569 -28.21 11.46 0.61
C THR A 569 -26.97 11.32 1.47
N ILE A 570 -26.60 12.39 2.17
CA ILE A 570 -25.41 12.42 3.01
C ILE A 570 -25.82 12.30 4.48
N ASN A 571 -25.29 11.30 5.17
CA ASN A 571 -25.45 11.10 6.60
C ASN A 571 -24.37 11.85 7.38
N THR A 572 -24.64 13.08 7.76
CA THR A 572 -23.72 13.90 8.57
C THR A 572 -23.62 13.44 10.03
N ALA A 573 -24.50 12.54 10.48
CA ALA A 573 -24.48 11.96 11.82
C ALA A 573 -23.70 10.64 11.91
N LEU A 574 -23.12 10.18 10.81
CA LEU A 574 -22.33 8.96 10.76
C LEU A 574 -21.20 9.02 11.79
N LYS A 575 -21.09 8.00 12.62
CA LYS A 575 -20.05 7.92 13.66
C LYS A 575 -18.74 7.39 13.09
N SER A 576 -17.66 7.66 13.79
CA SER A 576 -16.38 7.05 13.52
C SER A 576 -16.45 5.54 13.69
N GLN A 577 -15.87 4.81 12.73
CA GLN A 577 -15.63 3.38 12.91
C GLN A 577 -14.55 3.18 13.96
N LYS A 578 -14.71 2.20 14.85
CA LYS A 578 -13.79 1.98 15.97
C LYS A 578 -13.30 0.54 16.01
N SER A 579 -12.10 0.34 16.51
CA SER A 579 -11.57 -0.99 16.74
C SER A 579 -10.74 -1.07 18.02
N ILE A 580 -10.80 -2.21 18.70
CA ILE A 580 -9.80 -2.61 19.68
C ILE A 580 -8.91 -3.67 19.03
N GLN A 581 -7.59 -3.50 19.13
CA GLN A 581 -6.62 -4.38 18.51
C GLN A 581 -5.69 -4.96 19.58
N TYR A 582 -5.46 -6.25 19.49
CA TYR A 582 -4.50 -7.00 20.27
C TYR A 582 -3.48 -7.61 19.33
N VAL A 583 -2.21 -7.37 19.55
CA VAL A 583 -1.13 -7.97 18.77
C VAL A 583 -0.07 -8.53 19.71
N ALA A 584 0.35 -9.76 19.46
CA ALA A 584 1.48 -10.37 20.15
C ALA A 584 2.45 -10.93 19.11
N GLY A 585 3.74 -10.75 19.31
CA GLY A 585 4.74 -11.14 18.33
C GLY A 585 6.07 -11.55 18.94
N ILE A 586 6.81 -12.32 18.13
CA ILE A 586 8.17 -12.76 18.40
C ILE A 586 9.03 -12.36 17.22
N ASP A 587 10.16 -11.75 17.51
CA ASP A 587 11.20 -11.39 16.55
C ASP A 587 12.47 -12.16 16.89
N TYR A 588 12.94 -13.01 16.00
CA TYR A 588 14.09 -13.86 16.20
C TYR A 588 15.15 -13.64 15.14
N ASN A 589 16.30 -13.09 15.54
CA ASN A 589 17.48 -13.00 14.70
C ASN A 589 18.34 -14.25 14.83
N LEU A 590 18.69 -14.81 13.70
CA LEU A 590 19.57 -15.96 13.60
C LEU A 590 20.55 -15.78 12.44
N SER A 591 21.60 -16.60 12.47
CA SER A 591 22.53 -16.70 11.33
C SER A 591 22.48 -18.12 10.81
N TYR A 592 22.29 -18.28 9.50
CA TYR A 592 22.34 -19.55 8.81
C TYR A 592 23.32 -19.44 7.63
N ALA A 593 24.27 -20.35 7.55
CA ALA A 593 25.35 -20.33 6.54
C ALA A 593 26.06 -18.96 6.47
N GLU A 594 26.41 -18.39 7.64
CA GLU A 594 27.03 -17.06 7.82
C GLU A 594 26.20 -15.86 7.29
N ARG A 595 24.91 -16.06 7.07
CA ARG A 595 24.00 -15.02 6.59
C ARG A 595 23.00 -14.62 7.66
N PRO A 596 22.74 -13.32 7.81
CA PRO A 596 21.75 -12.86 8.75
C PRO A 596 20.34 -13.22 8.25
N MET A 597 19.56 -13.77 9.16
CA MET A 597 18.14 -14.07 8.94
C MET A 597 17.34 -13.52 10.11
N ARG A 598 16.16 -13.04 9.84
CA ARG A 598 15.20 -12.60 10.85
C ARG A 598 13.83 -13.21 10.57
N ILE A 599 13.28 -13.87 11.58
CA ILE A 599 11.92 -14.40 11.55
C ILE A 599 11.09 -13.55 12.49
N THR A 600 10.02 -12.96 11.97
CA THR A 600 9.03 -12.23 12.75
C THR A 600 7.70 -12.95 12.63
N THR A 601 7.11 -13.39 13.75
CA THR A 601 5.76 -13.98 13.77
C THR A 601 4.88 -13.14 14.68
N GLU A 602 3.70 -12.75 14.18
CA GLU A 602 2.72 -11.97 14.91
C GLU A 602 1.35 -12.66 14.84
N VAL A 603 0.67 -12.71 15.98
CA VAL A 603 -0.73 -13.11 16.12
C VAL A 603 -1.52 -11.85 16.44
N TYR A 604 -2.68 -11.67 15.83
CA TYR A 604 -3.50 -10.50 16.07
C TYR A 604 -4.99 -10.85 16.16
N TYR A 605 -5.70 -10.03 16.90
CA TYR A 605 -7.15 -9.99 16.97
C TYR A 605 -7.61 -8.54 16.95
N LYS A 606 -8.52 -8.21 16.04
CA LYS A 606 -9.10 -6.88 15.85
C LYS A 606 -10.62 -7.04 15.92
N SER A 607 -11.26 -6.39 16.89
CA SER A 607 -12.72 -6.29 16.98
C SER A 607 -13.15 -4.89 16.59
N LEU A 608 -14.16 -4.76 15.73
CA LEU A 608 -14.65 -3.50 15.19
C LEU A 608 -16.12 -3.31 15.58
N TRP A 609 -16.49 -2.06 15.84
CA TRP A 609 -17.87 -1.64 16.09
C TRP A 609 -18.13 -0.27 15.45
N ASP A 610 -19.40 0.11 15.35
CA ASP A 610 -19.85 1.26 14.57
C ASP A 610 -19.32 1.19 13.13
N VAL A 611 -19.29 0.00 12.53
CA VAL A 611 -18.77 -0.24 11.19
C VAL A 611 -19.80 0.22 10.16
N ASP A 612 -19.35 0.94 9.13
CA ASP A 612 -20.13 1.23 7.93
C ASP A 612 -19.88 0.11 6.91
N PRO A 613 -20.86 -0.75 6.60
CA PRO A 613 -20.72 -1.79 5.59
C PRO A 613 -20.56 -1.19 4.21
N TYR A 614 -19.99 -1.97 3.32
CA TYR A 614 -19.88 -1.60 1.91
C TYR A 614 -20.03 -2.80 1.00
N ASP A 615 -20.55 -2.55 -0.19
CA ASP A 615 -20.55 -3.49 -1.31
C ASP A 615 -19.47 -3.12 -2.32
N ILE A 616 -19.03 -4.11 -3.09
CA ILE A 616 -18.17 -3.90 -4.25
C ILE A 616 -18.99 -4.24 -5.49
N ASP A 617 -19.37 -3.20 -6.25
CA ASP A 617 -20.04 -3.35 -7.53
C ASP A 617 -19.08 -2.99 -8.66
N ASN A 618 -18.82 -3.95 -9.53
CA ASN A 618 -17.92 -3.80 -10.68
C ASN A 618 -16.64 -2.99 -10.34
N LEU A 619 -15.97 -3.34 -9.20
CA LEU A 619 -14.76 -2.71 -8.66
C LEU A 619 -14.97 -1.35 -7.95
N GLN A 620 -16.14 -0.81 -7.91
CA GLN A 620 -16.48 0.40 -7.14
C GLN A 620 -16.92 0.02 -5.73
N ILE A 621 -16.43 0.76 -4.74
CA ILE A 621 -16.88 0.61 -3.35
C ILE A 621 -18.05 1.54 -3.12
N GLN A 622 -19.16 0.98 -2.69
CA GLN A 622 -20.37 1.70 -2.31
C GLN A 622 -20.66 1.45 -0.83
N TYR A 623 -20.52 2.51 -0.03
CA TYR A 623 -20.82 2.47 1.41
C TYR A 623 -22.32 2.54 1.67
N PHE A 624 -22.77 1.96 2.78
CA PHE A 624 -24.17 2.06 3.20
C PHE A 624 -24.48 3.43 3.81
N GLY A 625 -23.45 4.11 4.34
CA GLY A 625 -23.57 5.38 5.05
C GLY A 625 -24.27 5.23 6.40
N GLU A 626 -24.11 4.07 7.05
CA GLU A 626 -24.74 3.72 8.32
C GLU A 626 -23.78 2.94 9.21
N ASN A 627 -23.86 3.12 10.52
CA ASN A 627 -23.04 2.41 11.50
C ASN A 627 -23.79 1.17 12.03
N ASP A 628 -24.24 0.30 11.16
CA ASP A 628 -25.14 -0.83 11.48
C ASP A 628 -24.45 -2.19 11.44
N ALA A 629 -23.12 -2.22 11.50
CA ALA A 629 -22.37 -3.46 11.52
C ALA A 629 -21.33 -3.56 12.64
N LYS A 630 -20.99 -4.81 12.93
CA LYS A 630 -19.82 -5.22 13.73
C LYS A 630 -18.96 -6.14 12.89
N ALA A 631 -17.65 -6.07 13.10
CA ALA A 631 -16.72 -6.94 12.37
C ALA A 631 -15.60 -7.42 13.29
N TYR A 632 -14.91 -8.47 12.87
CA TYR A 632 -13.65 -8.88 13.48
C TYR A 632 -12.67 -9.36 12.42
N SER A 633 -11.39 -9.23 12.73
CA SER A 633 -10.30 -9.84 11.98
C SER A 633 -9.33 -10.51 12.92
N ALA A 634 -8.98 -11.77 12.66
CA ALA A 634 -8.04 -12.54 13.45
C ALA A 634 -7.08 -13.28 12.53
N GLY A 635 -5.80 -13.36 12.92
CA GLY A 635 -4.84 -14.06 12.09
C GLY A 635 -3.47 -14.20 12.71
N ILE A 636 -2.64 -14.97 12.01
CA ILE A 636 -1.21 -15.17 12.27
C ILE A 636 -0.43 -14.82 11.01
N GLU A 637 0.63 -14.05 11.15
CA GLU A 637 1.53 -13.65 10.08
C GLU A 637 2.96 -14.01 10.44
N THR A 638 3.67 -14.65 9.51
CA THR A 638 5.11 -14.94 9.67
C THR A 638 5.86 -14.35 8.50
N ARG A 639 6.95 -13.65 8.79
CA ARG A 639 7.85 -13.06 7.80
C ARG A 639 9.26 -13.54 8.05
N LEU A 640 9.90 -13.97 7.00
CA LEU A 640 11.31 -14.32 6.96
C LEU A 640 12.04 -13.28 6.12
N PHE A 641 12.89 -12.48 6.74
CA PHE A 641 13.84 -11.59 6.06
C PHE A 641 15.21 -12.26 6.03
N THR A 642 15.88 -12.21 4.90
CA THR A 642 17.20 -12.81 4.74
C THR A 642 18.00 -12.14 3.63
N GLU A 643 19.30 -12.25 3.71
CA GLU A 643 20.20 -12.02 2.58
C GLU A 643 20.57 -13.39 1.99
N LEU A 644 19.78 -13.93 1.05
CA LEU A 644 20.10 -15.18 0.38
C LEU A 644 21.45 -15.12 -0.33
N VAL A 645 21.77 -13.96 -0.87
CA VAL A 645 23.09 -13.61 -1.37
C VAL A 645 23.56 -12.34 -0.69
N LYS A 646 24.84 -12.27 -0.41
CA LYS A 646 25.44 -11.09 0.25
C LYS A 646 25.08 -9.79 -0.48
N ASP A 647 24.57 -8.81 0.25
CA ASP A 647 24.15 -7.49 -0.23
C ASP A 647 22.83 -7.48 -1.05
N ALA A 648 22.01 -8.55 -0.98
CA ALA A 648 20.70 -8.62 -1.62
C ALA A 648 19.62 -9.02 -0.60
N GLU A 649 18.74 -8.07 -0.25
CA GLU A 649 17.62 -8.33 0.65
C GLU A 649 16.54 -9.15 -0.05
N SER A 650 16.04 -10.14 0.66
CA SER A 650 14.93 -10.99 0.22
C SER A 650 14.00 -11.25 1.39
N TRP A 651 12.72 -11.42 1.12
CA TRP A 651 11.77 -11.82 2.15
C TRP A 651 10.70 -12.76 1.62
N PHE A 652 10.18 -13.54 2.54
CA PHE A 652 9.00 -14.36 2.36
C PHE A 652 8.01 -14.05 3.48
N SER A 653 6.77 -13.83 3.13
CA SER A 653 5.67 -13.60 4.07
C SER A 653 4.55 -14.61 3.84
N ILE A 654 3.97 -15.09 4.92
CA ILE A 654 2.76 -15.92 4.92
C ILE A 654 1.83 -15.44 6.00
N GLY A 655 0.55 -15.31 5.66
CA GLY A 655 -0.52 -14.95 6.58
C GLY A 655 -1.68 -15.94 6.47
N ILE A 656 -2.25 -16.28 7.61
CA ILE A 656 -3.51 -17.02 7.73
C ILE A 656 -4.44 -16.14 8.53
N SER A 657 -5.60 -15.78 7.97
CA SER A 657 -6.52 -14.83 8.60
C SER A 657 -7.96 -15.11 8.25
N GLN A 658 -8.85 -14.61 9.09
CA GLN A 658 -10.29 -14.61 8.85
C GLN A 658 -10.86 -13.25 9.24
N THR A 659 -11.67 -12.68 8.35
CA THR A 659 -12.36 -11.42 8.58
C THR A 659 -13.84 -11.58 8.27
N LYS A 660 -14.67 -11.33 9.28
CA LYS A 660 -16.13 -11.42 9.15
C LYS A 660 -16.80 -10.15 9.66
N GLU A 661 -17.99 -9.91 9.13
CA GLU A 661 -18.88 -8.85 9.57
C GLU A 661 -20.29 -9.38 9.81
N ASN A 662 -21.04 -8.69 10.64
CA ASN A 662 -22.44 -8.96 10.93
C ASN A 662 -23.17 -7.63 10.88
N ILE A 663 -24.07 -7.49 9.90
CA ILE A 663 -24.88 -6.30 9.70
C ILE A 663 -26.17 -6.46 10.51
N ASP A 664 -26.50 -5.43 11.27
CA ASP A 664 -27.68 -5.44 12.11
C ASP A 664 -28.96 -5.43 11.26
N ASN A 665 -29.95 -6.23 11.64
CA ASN A 665 -31.22 -6.38 10.92
C ASN A 665 -31.07 -6.91 9.48
N ASP A 666 -29.97 -7.55 9.13
CA ASP A 666 -29.77 -8.16 7.83
C ASP A 666 -30.47 -9.53 7.76
N PHE A 667 -31.58 -9.59 7.04
CA PHE A 667 -32.39 -10.81 6.89
C PHE A 667 -33.12 -10.85 5.55
N TYR A 668 -33.51 -12.03 5.14
CA TYR A 668 -34.37 -12.24 3.97
C TYR A 668 -35.53 -13.19 4.30
N TYR A 669 -36.60 -13.11 3.50
CA TYR A 669 -37.71 -14.04 3.56
C TYR A 669 -37.60 -15.10 2.47
N THR A 670 -37.85 -16.35 2.84
CA THR A 670 -38.09 -17.44 1.92
C THR A 670 -39.58 -17.71 1.91
N TYR A 671 -40.19 -17.49 0.74
CA TYR A 671 -41.63 -17.67 0.56
C TYR A 671 -41.94 -19.09 0.09
N LYS A 672 -43.02 -19.67 0.56
CA LYS A 672 -43.47 -21.00 0.21
C LYS A 672 -44.93 -20.97 -0.26
N ASN A 673 -45.27 -21.84 -1.25
CA ASN A 673 -46.62 -22.08 -1.72
C ASN A 673 -47.35 -23.13 -0.84
N ALA A 674 -48.58 -23.45 -1.20
CA ALA A 674 -49.40 -24.42 -0.46
C ALA A 674 -48.83 -25.85 -0.45
N GLU A 675 -48.01 -26.20 -1.42
CA GLU A 675 -47.33 -27.50 -1.53
C GLU A 675 -45.99 -27.52 -0.74
N GLY A 676 -45.61 -26.40 -0.11
CA GLY A 676 -44.37 -26.26 0.64
C GLY A 676 -43.13 -26.00 -0.23
N GLU A 677 -43.29 -25.78 -1.53
CA GLU A 677 -42.20 -25.44 -2.43
C GLU A 677 -41.74 -24.01 -2.19
N ILE A 678 -40.41 -23.79 -2.29
CA ILE A 678 -39.87 -22.44 -2.26
C ILE A 678 -40.19 -21.71 -3.55
N ILE A 679 -40.92 -20.60 -3.42
CA ILE A 679 -41.33 -19.79 -4.57
C ILE A 679 -40.11 -19.14 -5.21
N SER A 680 -39.93 -19.34 -6.48
CA SER A 680 -38.91 -18.76 -7.36
C SER A 680 -39.54 -18.38 -8.70
N ALA A 681 -38.83 -17.73 -9.58
CA ALA A 681 -39.28 -17.43 -10.94
C ALA A 681 -39.70 -18.69 -11.73
N LYS A 682 -39.22 -19.88 -11.34
CA LYS A 682 -39.50 -21.17 -12.00
C LYS A 682 -40.66 -21.97 -11.36
N THR A 683 -41.13 -21.49 -10.21
CA THR A 683 -42.23 -22.17 -9.50
C THR A 683 -43.56 -21.84 -10.18
N THR A 684 -44.35 -22.87 -10.49
CA THR A 684 -45.64 -22.71 -11.21
C THR A 684 -46.66 -21.98 -10.34
N ASP A 685 -46.84 -22.42 -9.08
CA ASP A 685 -47.66 -21.75 -8.10
C ASP A 685 -46.87 -20.74 -7.29
N GLN A 686 -47.07 -19.46 -7.55
CA GLN A 686 -46.39 -18.35 -6.89
C GLN A 686 -47.20 -17.69 -5.76
N VAL A 687 -48.33 -18.35 -5.36
CA VAL A 687 -49.14 -17.85 -4.26
C VAL A 687 -48.43 -18.12 -2.93
N VAL A 688 -48.11 -17.05 -2.22
CA VAL A 688 -47.43 -17.14 -0.92
C VAL A 688 -48.42 -17.57 0.16
N VAL A 689 -48.20 -18.74 0.75
CA VAL A 689 -48.97 -19.26 1.88
C VAL A 689 -48.16 -19.18 3.19
N ASP A 690 -46.84 -19.33 3.11
CA ASP A 690 -45.96 -19.27 4.29
C ASP A 690 -44.70 -18.51 3.96
N SER A 691 -44.09 -17.90 4.98
CA SER A 691 -42.81 -17.19 4.84
C SER A 691 -41.91 -17.48 6.02
N VAL A 692 -40.67 -17.80 5.73
CA VAL A 692 -39.64 -18.05 6.74
C VAL A 692 -38.63 -16.90 6.72
N LYS A 693 -38.55 -16.19 7.84
CA LYS A 693 -37.50 -15.16 8.05
C LYS A 693 -36.18 -15.82 8.39
N THR A 694 -35.13 -15.52 7.64
CA THR A 694 -33.77 -16.01 7.88
C THR A 694 -32.82 -14.84 8.10
N ASN A 695 -32.18 -14.82 9.26
CA ASN A 695 -31.11 -13.82 9.53
C ASN A 695 -29.84 -14.27 8.84
N VAL A 696 -29.12 -13.33 8.19
CA VAL A 696 -27.86 -13.57 7.51
C VAL A 696 -26.73 -13.87 8.50
N GLY A 697 -26.61 -13.06 9.56
CA GLY A 697 -25.61 -13.26 10.59
C GLY A 697 -24.20 -12.91 10.14
N TRP A 698 -23.19 -13.68 10.62
CA TRP A 698 -21.79 -13.45 10.31
C TRP A 698 -21.43 -13.94 8.90
N VAL A 699 -21.04 -12.99 8.03
CA VAL A 699 -20.56 -13.25 6.67
C VAL A 699 -19.09 -12.87 6.52
N ARG A 700 -18.46 -13.37 5.47
CA ARG A 700 -17.10 -12.93 5.11
C ARG A 700 -17.12 -11.47 4.68
N ARG A 701 -16.16 -10.67 5.13
CA ARG A 701 -15.99 -9.31 4.63
C ARG A 701 -15.43 -9.33 3.19
N PRO A 702 -15.71 -8.32 2.33
CA PRO A 702 -15.22 -8.33 0.95
C PRO A 702 -13.69 -8.45 0.82
N THR A 703 -12.92 -8.01 1.82
CA THR A 703 -11.45 -8.10 1.85
C THR A 703 -10.92 -9.39 2.48
N ASP A 704 -11.80 -10.32 2.92
CA ASP A 704 -11.38 -11.55 3.61
C ASP A 704 -10.63 -12.52 2.70
N ARG A 705 -9.45 -12.97 3.14
CA ARG A 705 -8.63 -14.01 2.54
C ARG A 705 -8.06 -14.92 3.61
N LEU A 706 -8.32 -16.19 3.47
CA LEU A 706 -7.83 -17.18 4.44
C LEU A 706 -6.30 -17.28 4.43
N ILE A 707 -5.69 -17.36 3.25
CA ILE A 707 -4.24 -17.52 3.09
C ILE A 707 -3.73 -16.45 2.14
N THR A 708 -2.69 -15.76 2.57
CA THR A 708 -1.91 -14.83 1.75
C THR A 708 -0.44 -15.17 1.82
N MET A 709 0.26 -15.07 0.68
CA MET A 709 1.71 -15.26 0.63
C MET A 709 2.31 -14.19 -0.26
N GLY A 710 3.49 -13.72 0.12
CA GLY A 710 4.31 -12.82 -0.68
C GLY A 710 5.76 -13.25 -0.62
N LEU A 711 6.42 -13.18 -1.76
CA LEU A 711 7.84 -13.51 -1.91
C LEU A 711 8.51 -12.42 -2.74
N PHE A 712 9.56 -11.86 -2.24
CA PHE A 712 10.47 -11.02 -3.00
C PHE A 712 11.89 -11.56 -2.84
N LEU A 713 12.49 -11.91 -3.97
CA LEU A 713 13.87 -12.36 -4.03
C LEU A 713 14.65 -11.40 -4.90
N GLN A 714 15.80 -10.98 -4.41
CA GLN A 714 16.78 -10.23 -5.17
C GLN A 714 18.12 -10.93 -5.06
N ASP A 715 18.75 -11.21 -6.19
CA ASP A 715 20.03 -11.89 -6.25
C ASP A 715 20.92 -11.31 -7.34
N TYR A 716 22.22 -11.51 -7.19
CA TYR A 716 23.21 -11.29 -8.25
C TYR A 716 23.49 -12.61 -8.96
N LEU A 717 23.59 -12.58 -10.29
CA LEU A 717 23.88 -13.79 -11.07
C LEU A 717 25.30 -14.27 -10.77
N SER A 718 25.42 -15.38 -10.00
CA SER A 718 26.70 -15.95 -9.57
C SER A 718 27.57 -14.91 -8.83
N THR A 719 28.85 -14.84 -9.15
CA THR A 719 29.81 -13.88 -8.55
C THR A 719 29.83 -12.52 -9.23
N ASN A 720 29.04 -12.34 -10.28
CA ASN A 720 29.05 -11.12 -11.09
C ASN A 720 27.96 -10.14 -10.65
N LYS A 721 28.34 -9.12 -9.89
CA LYS A 721 27.46 -8.06 -9.40
C LYS A 721 26.90 -7.12 -10.47
N ASN A 722 27.31 -7.28 -11.73
CA ASN A 722 26.75 -6.50 -12.85
C ASN A 722 25.42 -7.05 -13.34
N PHE A 723 25.01 -8.25 -12.89
CA PHE A 723 23.71 -8.84 -13.25
C PHE A 723 22.90 -9.11 -11.99
N LYS A 724 21.68 -8.60 -11.96
CA LYS A 724 20.72 -8.83 -10.90
C LYS A 724 19.52 -9.56 -11.45
N VAL A 725 18.96 -10.45 -10.63
CA VAL A 725 17.67 -11.09 -10.87
C VAL A 725 16.73 -10.65 -9.75
N HIS A 726 15.52 -10.33 -10.11
CA HIS A 726 14.45 -9.98 -9.19
C HIS A 726 13.27 -10.92 -9.46
N LEU A 727 12.70 -11.47 -8.41
CA LEU A 727 11.49 -12.27 -8.47
C LEU A 727 10.50 -11.70 -7.46
N ASN A 728 9.29 -11.46 -7.93
CA ASN A 728 8.16 -11.08 -7.10
C ASN A 728 7.04 -12.11 -7.27
N MET A 729 6.51 -12.63 -6.18
CA MET A 729 5.37 -13.54 -6.21
C MET A 729 4.34 -13.12 -5.17
N ILE A 730 3.08 -13.11 -5.56
CA ILE A 730 1.95 -12.88 -4.68
C ILE A 730 0.94 -14.01 -4.88
N TYR A 731 0.48 -14.58 -3.77
CA TYR A 731 -0.60 -15.54 -3.71
C TYR A 731 -1.68 -15.06 -2.74
N GLY A 732 -2.93 -15.15 -3.14
CA GLY A 732 -4.07 -14.92 -2.25
C GLY A 732 -5.13 -15.99 -2.49
N SER A 733 -5.61 -16.63 -1.42
CA SER A 733 -6.72 -17.58 -1.51
C SER A 733 -8.01 -16.89 -1.99
N ASN A 734 -9.06 -17.66 -2.15
CA ASN A 734 -10.37 -17.20 -2.57
C ASN A 734 -10.86 -15.99 -1.78
N MET A 735 -11.43 -15.02 -2.47
CA MET A 735 -12.06 -13.84 -1.91
C MET A 735 -13.59 -13.98 -2.02
N SER A 736 -14.33 -13.35 -1.11
CA SER A 736 -15.78 -13.29 -1.21
C SER A 736 -16.19 -12.25 -2.27
N TYR A 737 -17.37 -12.47 -2.82
CA TYR A 737 -17.95 -11.62 -3.83
C TYR A 737 -19.47 -11.56 -3.61
N ASN A 738 -20.06 -10.40 -3.89
CA ASN A 738 -21.45 -10.12 -3.62
C ASN A 738 -22.24 -9.90 -4.93
N ILE A 739 -23.52 -10.24 -4.91
CA ILE A 739 -24.50 -9.72 -5.86
C ILE A 739 -25.04 -8.44 -5.25
N PRO A 740 -24.86 -7.26 -5.87
CA PRO A 740 -25.34 -6.00 -5.33
C PRO A 740 -26.84 -6.07 -4.97
N ASN A 741 -27.20 -5.52 -3.83
CA ASN A 741 -28.55 -5.48 -3.29
C ASN A 741 -29.22 -6.86 -3.02
N ALA A 742 -28.46 -7.96 -3.04
CA ALA A 742 -28.99 -9.30 -2.79
C ALA A 742 -28.62 -9.78 -1.37
N VAL A 743 -29.44 -9.45 -0.38
CA VAL A 743 -29.24 -9.83 1.02
C VAL A 743 -29.02 -11.33 1.20
N ARG A 744 -29.77 -12.17 0.51
CA ARG A 744 -29.67 -13.63 0.59
C ARG A 744 -28.30 -14.17 0.22
N TYR A 745 -27.60 -13.51 -0.70
CA TYR A 745 -26.33 -13.95 -1.25
C TYR A 745 -25.16 -13.05 -0.81
N ARG A 746 -25.33 -12.29 0.28
CA ARG A 746 -24.32 -11.36 0.79
C ARG A 746 -22.99 -12.06 1.00
N ASN A 747 -22.00 -11.64 0.25
CA ASN A 747 -20.62 -12.16 0.28
C ASN A 747 -20.53 -13.70 0.21
N ALA A 748 -21.51 -14.37 -0.42
CA ALA A 748 -21.57 -15.82 -0.52
C ALA A 748 -20.87 -16.38 -1.76
N LEU A 749 -20.70 -15.59 -2.81
CA LEU A 749 -20.00 -16.00 -4.01
C LEU A 749 -18.49 -15.92 -3.79
N ILE A 750 -17.73 -16.61 -4.65
CA ILE A 750 -16.29 -16.78 -4.49
C ILE A 750 -15.57 -16.39 -5.77
N ILE A 751 -14.58 -15.50 -5.64
CA ILE A 751 -13.57 -15.21 -6.67
C ILE A 751 -12.44 -16.23 -6.52
N GLU A 752 -11.94 -16.72 -7.64
CA GLU A 752 -10.83 -17.68 -7.70
C GLU A 752 -9.56 -17.18 -6.99
N PRO A 753 -8.68 -18.11 -6.54
CA PRO A 753 -7.41 -17.74 -5.96
C PRO A 753 -6.56 -16.93 -6.93
N TYR A 754 -5.93 -15.90 -6.42
CA TYR A 754 -5.01 -15.05 -7.15
C TYR A 754 -3.58 -15.59 -7.06
N ILE A 755 -2.90 -15.70 -8.20
CA ILE A 755 -1.48 -16.06 -8.29
C ILE A 755 -0.80 -15.20 -9.34
N ARG A 756 0.27 -14.52 -8.96
CA ARG A 756 1.10 -13.75 -9.88
C ARG A 756 2.57 -13.94 -9.59
N VAL A 757 3.35 -14.07 -10.63
CA VAL A 757 4.81 -14.14 -10.60
C VAL A 757 5.37 -13.16 -11.62
N ASP A 758 6.18 -12.20 -11.15
CA ASP A 758 6.89 -11.25 -11.98
C ASP A 758 8.40 -11.47 -11.83
N VAL A 759 9.15 -11.45 -12.92
CA VAL A 759 10.60 -11.65 -12.93
C VAL A 759 11.28 -10.50 -13.64
N GLY A 760 12.38 -10.00 -13.08
CA GLY A 760 13.21 -8.96 -13.67
C GLY A 760 14.67 -9.36 -13.76
N PHE A 761 15.31 -9.05 -14.87
CA PHE A 761 16.75 -9.20 -15.09
C PHE A 761 17.35 -7.83 -15.34
N SER A 762 18.30 -7.42 -14.52
CA SER A 762 18.97 -6.12 -14.65
C SER A 762 20.45 -6.31 -14.93
N ALA A 763 20.97 -5.61 -15.93
CA ALA A 763 22.37 -5.59 -16.30
C ALA A 763 22.96 -4.19 -16.11
N LEU A 764 24.10 -4.08 -15.44
CA LEU A 764 24.89 -2.87 -15.36
C LEU A 764 25.67 -2.66 -16.66
N LEU A 765 25.18 -1.72 -17.49
CA LEU A 765 25.81 -1.40 -18.78
C LEU A 765 27.08 -0.58 -18.61
N LEU A 766 27.04 0.42 -17.74
CA LEU A 766 28.18 1.32 -17.48
C LEU A 766 28.32 1.53 -15.98
N SER A 767 29.55 1.40 -15.49
CA SER A 767 29.91 1.65 -14.09
C SER A 767 30.79 2.91 -13.98
N GLU A 768 30.85 3.54 -12.82
CA GLU A 768 31.71 4.70 -12.54
C GLU A 768 33.16 4.48 -12.99
N LYS A 769 33.70 3.25 -12.77
CA LYS A 769 35.07 2.90 -13.20
C LYS A 769 35.26 2.91 -14.71
N SER A 770 34.27 2.43 -15.46
CA SER A 770 34.33 2.42 -16.93
C SER A 770 34.16 3.82 -17.51
N LEU A 771 33.29 4.61 -16.89
CA LEU A 771 32.99 5.98 -17.32
C LEU A 771 34.16 6.95 -17.07
N ARG A 772 34.86 6.83 -15.95
CA ARG A 772 36.04 7.68 -15.63
C ARG A 772 37.25 7.41 -16.54
N ARG A 773 37.36 6.20 -17.13
CA ARG A 773 38.47 5.82 -18.01
C ARG A 773 38.32 6.24 -19.47
N SER A 774 37.11 6.61 -19.90
CA SER A 774 36.82 6.94 -21.28
C SER A 774 36.66 8.45 -21.50
N HIS A 775 36.95 8.93 -22.71
CA HIS A 775 36.58 10.26 -23.20
C HIS A 775 35.06 10.33 -23.52
N SER A 776 34.25 9.52 -22.86
CA SER A 776 32.82 9.36 -23.09
C SER A 776 32.03 10.61 -22.73
N PRO A 777 31.03 11.01 -23.51
CA PRO A 777 30.08 12.06 -23.15
C PRO A 777 29.27 11.70 -21.87
N PHE A 778 29.30 10.45 -21.44
CA PHE A 778 28.58 9.96 -20.25
C PHE A 778 29.39 10.05 -18.95
N LYS A 779 30.49 10.82 -18.88
CA LYS A 779 31.33 10.98 -17.69
C LYS A 779 30.62 11.46 -16.44
N SER A 780 29.49 12.15 -16.59
CA SER A 780 28.68 12.68 -15.48
C SER A 780 27.78 11.63 -14.84
N PHE A 781 27.67 10.44 -15.42
CA PHE A 781 26.86 9.37 -14.83
C PHE A 781 27.68 8.48 -13.90
N GLU A 782 27.09 8.05 -12.79
CA GLU A 782 27.67 7.05 -11.89
C GLU A 782 27.47 5.64 -12.39
N ASN A 783 26.27 5.34 -12.88
CA ASN A 783 25.93 4.03 -13.42
C ASN A 783 24.73 4.10 -14.37
N ILE A 784 24.68 3.13 -15.28
CA ILE A 784 23.56 2.93 -16.19
C ILE A 784 23.16 1.45 -16.15
N TRP A 785 21.89 1.20 -15.80
CA TRP A 785 21.29 -0.11 -15.74
C TRP A 785 20.25 -0.30 -16.82
N ALA A 786 20.25 -1.48 -17.44
CA ALA A 786 19.15 -1.92 -18.29
C ALA A 786 18.46 -3.11 -17.62
N SER A 787 17.15 -3.08 -17.60
CA SER A 787 16.32 -4.13 -17.01
C SER A 787 15.34 -4.67 -18.02
N LEU A 788 15.21 -6.00 -18.08
CA LEU A 788 14.15 -6.70 -18.81
C LEU A 788 13.24 -7.36 -17.78
N GLU A 789 11.99 -7.02 -17.80
CA GLU A 789 10.99 -7.50 -16.84
C GLU A 789 9.92 -8.31 -17.58
N VAL A 790 9.49 -9.42 -16.99
CA VAL A 790 8.40 -10.26 -17.45
C VAL A 790 7.32 -10.24 -16.37
N PHE A 791 6.22 -9.58 -16.65
CA PHE A 791 5.08 -9.55 -15.75
C PHE A 791 4.16 -10.74 -16.01
N ASN A 792 3.55 -11.27 -14.94
CA ASN A 792 2.69 -12.44 -14.99
C ASN A 792 3.33 -13.60 -15.78
N LEU A 793 4.53 -14.03 -15.35
CA LEU A 793 5.32 -15.05 -16.02
C LEU A 793 4.55 -16.34 -16.32
N ILE A 794 3.66 -16.74 -15.40
CA ILE A 794 2.83 -17.95 -15.51
C ILE A 794 1.62 -17.79 -16.42
N ASP A 795 1.37 -16.57 -16.91
CA ASP A 795 0.25 -16.20 -17.81
C ASP A 795 -1.13 -16.59 -17.25
N ARG A 796 -1.30 -16.46 -15.93
CA ARG A 796 -2.58 -16.74 -15.29
C ARG A 796 -3.54 -15.57 -15.49
N ALA A 797 -4.70 -15.87 -16.04
CA ALA A 797 -5.80 -14.91 -16.18
C ALA A 797 -6.51 -14.73 -14.82
N ASN A 798 -5.92 -13.98 -13.89
CA ASN A 798 -6.50 -13.71 -12.58
C ASN A 798 -7.81 -12.93 -12.71
N VAL A 799 -8.84 -13.37 -12.00
CA VAL A 799 -10.14 -12.70 -11.94
C VAL A 799 -10.18 -11.74 -10.77
N ILE A 800 -10.68 -10.53 -11.00
CA ILE A 800 -10.79 -9.49 -9.97
C ILE A 800 -12.25 -9.21 -9.57
N SER A 801 -13.16 -9.31 -10.53
CA SER A 801 -14.60 -9.11 -10.32
C SER A 801 -15.39 -9.85 -11.40
N TYR A 802 -16.69 -9.82 -11.26
CA TYR A 802 -17.62 -10.35 -12.25
C TYR A 802 -18.63 -9.28 -12.67
N GLN A 803 -18.89 -9.19 -13.95
CA GLN A 803 -20.06 -8.49 -14.47
C GLN A 803 -21.24 -9.45 -14.44
N LEU A 804 -22.37 -9.00 -13.93
CA LEU A 804 -23.59 -9.79 -13.82
C LEU A 804 -24.51 -9.52 -14.98
N ILE A 805 -25.06 -10.58 -15.58
CA ILE A 805 -26.07 -10.52 -16.64
C ILE A 805 -27.23 -11.39 -16.21
N LYS A 806 -28.44 -10.92 -16.44
CA LYS A 806 -29.68 -11.67 -16.18
C LYS A 806 -30.31 -12.14 -17.50
N ASP A 807 -30.83 -13.37 -17.50
CA ASP A 807 -31.69 -13.86 -18.58
C ASP A 807 -33.16 -13.47 -18.35
N PHE A 808 -34.05 -13.88 -19.26
CA PHE A 808 -35.49 -13.63 -19.15
C PHE A 808 -36.15 -14.29 -17.92
N ASN A 809 -35.52 -15.29 -17.34
CA ASN A 809 -36.00 -16.00 -16.14
C ASN A 809 -35.41 -15.38 -14.84
N ASN A 810 -34.69 -14.27 -14.94
CA ASN A 810 -33.85 -13.68 -13.83
C ASN A 810 -32.74 -14.60 -13.32
N ASP A 811 -32.31 -15.62 -14.08
CA ASP A 811 -31.11 -16.37 -13.77
C ASP A 811 -29.87 -15.47 -14.00
N ILE A 812 -28.92 -15.51 -13.05
CA ILE A 812 -27.74 -14.63 -13.07
C ILE A 812 -26.55 -15.38 -13.65
N PHE A 813 -25.98 -14.81 -14.69
CA PHE A 813 -24.73 -15.26 -15.31
C PHE A 813 -23.61 -14.30 -14.99
N THR A 814 -22.41 -14.83 -14.78
CA THR A 814 -21.21 -14.05 -14.41
C THR A 814 -20.20 -14.03 -15.56
N ILE A 815 -19.71 -12.83 -15.89
CA ILE A 815 -18.61 -12.64 -16.83
C ILE A 815 -17.40 -12.19 -16.05
N PRO A 816 -16.28 -12.93 -16.05
CA PRO A 816 -15.10 -12.55 -15.29
C PRO A 816 -14.38 -11.35 -15.91
N ASN A 817 -14.08 -10.35 -15.08
CA ASN A 817 -13.10 -9.31 -15.39
C ASN A 817 -11.70 -9.80 -15.02
N ARG A 818 -10.84 -9.92 -16.01
CA ARG A 818 -9.51 -10.50 -15.86
C ARG A 818 -8.45 -9.42 -15.79
N LEU A 819 -7.41 -9.70 -15.02
CA LEU A 819 -6.23 -8.85 -14.86
C LEU A 819 -5.22 -9.04 -16.00
N THR A 820 -4.11 -8.30 -15.90
CA THR A 820 -3.08 -8.23 -16.94
C THR A 820 -2.51 -9.59 -17.36
N PRO A 821 -2.41 -9.85 -18.67
CA PRO A 821 -1.74 -11.04 -19.21
C PRO A 821 -0.23 -10.95 -19.03
N ARG A 822 0.49 -11.95 -19.52
CA ARG A 822 1.95 -11.90 -19.57
C ARG A 822 2.44 -10.78 -20.46
N MET A 823 3.35 -9.96 -19.94
CA MET A 823 3.90 -8.80 -20.64
C MET A 823 5.39 -8.64 -20.42
N LEU A 824 6.05 -8.10 -21.44
CA LEU A 824 7.46 -7.73 -21.38
C LEU A 824 7.59 -6.21 -21.19
N ASN A 825 8.43 -5.79 -20.25
CA ASN A 825 8.81 -4.41 -20.03
C ASN A 825 10.33 -4.26 -20.10
N PHE A 826 10.79 -3.20 -20.74
CA PHE A 826 12.22 -2.86 -20.80
C PHE A 826 12.42 -1.49 -20.14
N LYS A 827 13.34 -1.42 -19.17
CA LYS A 827 13.62 -0.20 -18.41
C LYS A 827 15.10 0.16 -18.48
N LEU A 828 15.39 1.42 -18.76
CA LEU A 828 16.73 2.01 -18.62
C LEU A 828 16.72 2.97 -17.42
N LEU A 829 17.72 2.86 -16.57
CA LEU A 829 17.93 3.73 -15.41
C LEU A 829 19.36 4.24 -15.41
N ALA A 830 19.52 5.54 -15.43
CA ALA A 830 20.82 6.21 -15.31
C ALA A 830 20.88 7.07 -14.04
N ARG A 831 21.99 7.00 -13.30
CA ARG A 831 22.25 7.81 -12.10
C ARG A 831 23.51 8.64 -12.30
N PHE A 832 23.52 9.85 -11.75
CA PHE A 832 24.61 10.81 -11.88
C PHE A 832 24.81 11.62 -10.60
#